data_5fffef1ac5ebd88de35f4a5429c6b647
#
_entry.id   5fffef1ac5ebd88de35f4a5429c6b647
#
_cell.length_a   1.000
_cell.length_b   1.000
_cell.length_c   1.000
_cell.angle_alpha   90.00
_cell.angle_beta   90.00
_cell.angle_gamma   90.00
#
_symmetry.space_group_name_H-M   'P 1'
#
loop_
_entity.id
_entity.type
_entity.pdbx_description
1 polymer ?
#
loop_
_entity_poly.entity_id
_entity_poly.type
_entity_poly.pdbx_seq_one_letter_code
_entity_poly.pdbx_strand_id
1 'polypeptide(L)'
;MSLFLGREIVNGSPVELPAKAFHRHLMVLGASGSGKTVLCKCVMEEAVRNNIPLIIVDPQGDIASLALKGNLEKIENHGTPVAIQEEFFQKARIAIFTPASCKAIPISVNPLKFPSKETSREESILALDMTATSLASFLGYDLDSDAGKGAKAYLFTLLEHLWREEKAIRDIDDMADIVLTPPAKIRGTIYDLVTKKEPQEIARKLRFLTVGTPSLMFQMGVQIDIDMFMDRSDGKIPVNIIYMNTLNSSNDKQFFLSTLLRELYCWMLKNPSEEVQLLFYVDEIAPYIPPHPRNPPPKEAYSLLFKQARKYGIGLIAATQNVTDIDYKALAQVNTWCLGRLMTKQDVARVQKIIQSIDPMRADKVLQKLPSLRTGEFMMLSPDFYDDVVNFQVRWLVTDHQTLDEKDLSEILSSESRQFFEKYMMQKREKAVPSPSFIPRKAIDEQVQHFLDSARQVVSIDAIAQKSKLNTEDVERVLRKLVKTKVVKRGRVSDNREYVYWLSKFGFNPSKNIVGEVITIPARISQIEATKRSKSMLEGGFWGKKEEIYDVEFSQLPIWRITATRKFRKLLFTKEKTGTYYLSAQTGALVSLEKKRIVFKKVVTKGEKLKGLHDGKDMAFISKLPSEVENFPKIKMGIKRIYRKLIRTLGVEPVSAGMILLPVWTSKVRHKKTLAKRAISIDAATGRILTGHF
;
A
#
# COMPACT_ATOMS: atom_id res chain seq x y z
N MET A 1 -25.47 35.81 -3.53
CA MET A 1 -25.95 34.44 -3.61
C MET A 1 -26.77 34.13 -2.38
N SER A 2 -28.05 33.78 -2.55
CA SER A 2 -28.95 33.41 -1.46
C SER A 2 -29.67 32.10 -1.78
N LEU A 3 -30.02 31.37 -0.73
CA LEU A 3 -30.68 30.07 -0.81
C LEU A 3 -32.13 30.25 -0.37
N PHE A 4 -33.07 30.01 -1.27
CA PHE A 4 -34.52 30.12 -1.00
C PHE A 4 -35.00 28.86 -0.27
N LEU A 5 -35.28 29.00 1.03
CA LEU A 5 -35.66 27.90 1.90
C LEU A 5 -37.19 27.66 1.98
N GLY A 6 -37.98 28.71 1.77
CA GLY A 6 -39.42 28.63 1.90
C GLY A 6 -40.08 29.96 2.11
N ARG A 7 -41.21 29.98 2.82
CA ARG A 7 -41.98 31.21 3.09
C ARG A 7 -42.25 31.36 4.57
N GLU A 8 -42.16 32.60 5.05
CA GLU A 8 -42.53 32.94 6.40
C GLU A 8 -44.04 32.71 6.64
N ILE A 9 -44.36 32.10 7.76
CA ILE A 9 -45.76 31.69 8.07
C ILE A 9 -46.68 32.87 8.29
N VAL A 10 -46.16 33.97 8.80
CA VAL A 10 -46.98 35.14 9.22
C VAL A 10 -47.37 35.99 8.01
N ASN A 11 -46.43 36.29 7.12
CA ASN A 11 -46.61 37.30 6.06
C ASN A 11 -46.41 36.71 4.64
N GLY A 12 -46.01 35.45 4.53
CA GLY A 12 -45.76 34.77 3.25
C GLY A 12 -44.50 35.23 2.52
N SER A 13 -43.66 36.06 3.13
CA SER A 13 -42.43 36.55 2.56
C SER A 13 -41.46 35.41 2.27
N PRO A 14 -40.64 35.48 1.20
CA PRO A 14 -39.62 34.50 0.95
C PRO A 14 -38.56 34.52 2.06
N VAL A 15 -38.18 33.33 2.53
CA VAL A 15 -37.08 33.14 3.48
C VAL A 15 -35.85 32.68 2.72
N GLU A 16 -34.85 33.52 2.69
CA GLU A 16 -33.63 33.35 1.95
C GLU A 16 -32.43 33.39 2.88
N LEU A 17 -31.63 32.33 2.90
CA LEU A 17 -30.38 32.29 3.69
C LEU A 17 -29.20 32.68 2.80
N PRO A 18 -28.45 33.76 3.09
CA PRO A 18 -27.25 34.07 2.31
C PRO A 18 -26.22 32.96 2.37
N ALA A 19 -25.54 32.64 1.26
CA ALA A 19 -24.52 31.63 1.22
C ALA A 19 -23.41 31.84 2.27
N LYS A 20 -23.10 33.09 2.60
CA LYS A 20 -22.15 33.46 3.67
C LYS A 20 -22.52 32.93 5.04
N ALA A 21 -23.80 32.62 5.30
CA ALA A 21 -24.22 32.01 6.57
C ALA A 21 -23.54 30.67 6.86
N PHE A 22 -23.23 29.94 5.81
CA PHE A 22 -22.58 28.62 5.93
C PHE A 22 -21.11 28.69 6.38
N HIS A 23 -20.47 29.84 6.34
CA HIS A 23 -19.15 29.98 6.98
C HIS A 23 -19.20 29.69 8.48
N ARG A 24 -20.35 29.96 9.12
CA ARG A 24 -20.56 29.69 10.54
C ARG A 24 -21.48 28.50 10.77
N HIS A 25 -21.57 27.63 9.79
CA HIS A 25 -22.22 26.31 9.84
C HIS A 25 -23.72 26.37 10.09
N LEU A 26 -24.40 25.27 9.80
CA LEU A 26 -25.84 25.09 9.99
C LEU A 26 -26.11 23.83 10.81
N MET A 27 -26.96 23.96 11.83
CA MET A 27 -27.49 22.85 12.60
C MET A 27 -29.01 22.73 12.43
N VAL A 28 -29.51 21.55 12.12
CA VAL A 28 -30.93 21.27 11.99
C VAL A 28 -31.37 20.27 13.06
N LEU A 29 -32.23 20.70 13.96
CA LEU A 29 -32.76 19.91 15.06
C LEU A 29 -34.27 19.69 14.89
N GLY A 30 -34.78 18.53 15.27
CA GLY A 30 -36.21 18.24 15.31
C GLY A 30 -36.49 16.75 15.46
N ALA A 31 -37.63 16.40 16.02
CA ALA A 31 -38.08 15.03 16.18
C ALA A 31 -38.25 14.30 14.82
N SER A 32 -38.40 12.98 14.84
CA SER A 32 -38.75 12.21 13.65
C SER A 32 -40.07 12.73 13.05
N GLY A 33 -40.13 12.83 11.72
CA GLY A 33 -41.30 13.37 11.00
C GLY A 33 -41.48 14.89 11.10
N SER A 34 -40.53 15.67 11.66
CA SER A 34 -40.57 17.13 11.67
C SER A 34 -40.26 17.77 10.31
N GLY A 35 -39.70 17.02 9.34
CA GLY A 35 -39.28 17.51 8.02
C GLY A 35 -37.81 17.91 7.93
N LYS A 36 -36.95 17.49 8.87
CA LYS A 36 -35.49 17.79 8.84
C LYS A 36 -34.83 17.43 7.49
N THR A 37 -35.03 16.20 7.05
CA THR A 37 -34.46 15.72 5.79
C THR A 37 -34.95 16.54 4.60
N VAL A 38 -36.23 16.98 4.62
CA VAL A 38 -36.78 17.89 3.60
C VAL A 38 -36.09 19.25 3.61
N LEU A 39 -35.91 19.86 4.78
CA LEU A 39 -35.17 21.15 4.88
C LEU A 39 -33.71 20.99 4.41
N CYS A 40 -33.03 19.93 4.86
CA CYS A 40 -31.65 19.68 4.44
C CYS A 40 -31.52 19.47 2.92
N LYS A 41 -32.44 18.70 2.31
CA LYS A 41 -32.48 18.53 0.85
C LYS A 41 -32.81 19.86 0.14
N CYS A 42 -33.70 20.68 0.68
CA CYS A 42 -33.97 22.02 0.18
C CYS A 42 -32.68 22.88 0.15
N VAL A 43 -31.89 22.85 1.23
CA VAL A 43 -30.59 23.56 1.28
C VAL A 43 -29.63 22.99 0.22
N MET A 44 -29.59 21.66 0.00
CA MET A 44 -28.73 21.03 -1.01
C MET A 44 -29.15 21.42 -2.44
N GLU A 45 -30.45 21.41 -2.75
CA GLU A 45 -30.98 21.85 -4.02
C GLU A 45 -30.58 23.31 -4.31
N GLU A 46 -30.71 24.18 -3.33
CA GLU A 46 -30.35 25.58 -3.44
C GLU A 46 -28.84 25.81 -3.51
N ALA A 47 -28.02 24.99 -2.80
CA ALA A 47 -26.57 25.04 -2.91
C ALA A 47 -26.09 24.78 -4.34
N VAL A 48 -26.62 23.74 -5.00
CA VAL A 48 -26.32 23.42 -6.39
C VAL A 48 -26.72 24.59 -7.32
N ARG A 49 -27.90 25.17 -7.12
CA ARG A 49 -28.36 26.33 -7.88
C ARG A 49 -27.41 27.52 -7.74
N ASN A 50 -26.83 27.69 -6.57
CA ASN A 50 -25.84 28.73 -6.26
C ASN A 50 -24.39 28.28 -6.58
N ASN A 51 -24.20 27.20 -7.37
CA ASN A 51 -22.91 26.67 -7.82
C ASN A 51 -22.00 26.21 -6.68
N ILE A 52 -22.54 25.73 -5.56
CA ILE A 52 -21.79 25.22 -4.41
C ILE A 52 -21.81 23.68 -4.42
N PRO A 53 -20.66 23.01 -4.54
CA PRO A 53 -20.53 21.55 -4.45
C PRO A 53 -20.95 21.00 -3.09
N LEU A 54 -21.31 19.72 -3.10
CA LEU A 54 -21.76 19.02 -1.91
C LEU A 54 -20.98 17.71 -1.71
N ILE A 55 -20.61 17.46 -0.46
CA ILE A 55 -20.25 16.14 0.04
C ILE A 55 -21.25 15.78 1.12
N ILE A 56 -21.96 14.69 0.92
CA ILE A 56 -23.12 14.30 1.72
C ILE A 56 -22.84 12.91 2.31
N VAL A 57 -22.90 12.80 3.64
CA VAL A 57 -22.83 11.52 4.35
C VAL A 57 -24.25 11.10 4.70
N ASP A 58 -24.70 10.01 4.08
CA ASP A 58 -26.04 9.43 4.20
C ASP A 58 -25.97 8.05 4.90
N PRO A 59 -26.13 7.99 6.23
CA PRO A 59 -26.07 6.73 6.95
C PRO A 59 -27.35 5.89 6.89
N GLN A 60 -28.48 6.46 6.42
CA GLN A 60 -29.79 5.84 6.43
C GLN A 60 -30.38 5.58 5.03
N GLY A 61 -29.94 6.28 3.99
CA GLY A 61 -30.44 6.15 2.63
C GLY A 61 -31.53 7.15 2.25
N ASP A 62 -31.81 8.15 3.07
CA ASP A 62 -32.88 9.11 2.82
C ASP A 62 -32.48 10.22 1.82
N ILE A 63 -31.18 10.51 1.72
CA ILE A 63 -30.66 11.60 0.90
C ILE A 63 -30.37 11.15 -0.56
N ALA A 64 -30.11 9.87 -0.77
CA ALA A 64 -29.82 9.35 -2.11
C ALA A 64 -30.92 9.64 -3.13
N SER A 65 -32.18 9.83 -2.68
CA SER A 65 -33.32 10.22 -3.51
C SER A 65 -33.22 11.67 -4.06
N LEU A 66 -32.18 12.46 -3.75
CA LEU A 66 -31.80 13.67 -4.49
C LEU A 66 -31.57 13.39 -6.00
N ALA A 67 -31.20 12.16 -6.35
CA ALA A 67 -31.00 11.75 -7.74
C ALA A 67 -32.30 11.60 -8.54
N LEU A 68 -33.45 11.60 -7.88
CA LEU A 68 -34.76 11.39 -8.48
C LEU A 68 -35.51 12.73 -8.64
N LYS A 69 -36.19 12.90 -9.79
CA LYS A 69 -37.05 14.06 -10.03
C LYS A 69 -38.33 13.95 -9.21
N GLY A 70 -38.69 15.02 -8.53
CA GLY A 70 -39.96 15.14 -7.87
C GLY A 70 -41.14 15.25 -8.85
N ASN A 71 -42.33 14.97 -8.38
CA ASN A 71 -43.56 15.05 -9.18
C ASN A 71 -43.91 16.53 -9.47
N LEU A 72 -43.95 16.91 -10.74
CA LEU A 72 -44.19 18.32 -11.18
C LEU A 72 -45.51 18.87 -10.68
N GLU A 73 -46.60 18.11 -10.76
CA GLU A 73 -47.91 18.53 -10.32
C GLU A 73 -47.91 18.88 -8.79
N LYS A 74 -47.25 18.05 -7.98
CA LYS A 74 -47.11 18.32 -6.55
C LYS A 74 -46.25 19.57 -6.29
N ILE A 75 -45.17 19.78 -7.06
CA ILE A 75 -44.29 20.95 -6.93
C ILE A 75 -45.08 22.22 -7.19
N GLU A 76 -45.86 22.25 -8.25
CA GLU A 76 -46.68 23.35 -8.67
C GLU A 76 -47.80 23.66 -7.66
N ASN A 77 -48.52 22.62 -7.24
CA ASN A 77 -49.61 22.71 -6.27
C ASN A 77 -49.17 23.27 -4.89
N HIS A 78 -47.88 23.09 -4.53
CA HIS A 78 -47.32 23.63 -3.29
C HIS A 78 -46.58 24.95 -3.51
N GLY A 79 -46.73 25.58 -4.69
CA GLY A 79 -46.21 26.94 -4.98
C GLY A 79 -44.66 27.01 -5.09
N THR A 80 -43.97 25.88 -5.33
CA THR A 80 -42.55 25.91 -5.66
C THR A 80 -42.41 26.11 -7.16
N PRO A 81 -41.59 27.06 -7.66
CA PRO A 81 -41.40 27.25 -9.09
C PRO A 81 -40.77 26.02 -9.77
N VAL A 82 -41.44 25.50 -10.82
CA VAL A 82 -40.98 24.31 -11.59
C VAL A 82 -39.59 24.54 -12.21
N ALA A 83 -39.27 25.77 -12.60
CA ALA A 83 -37.96 26.12 -13.13
C ALA A 83 -36.80 25.76 -12.23
N ILE A 84 -37.02 25.69 -10.90
CA ILE A 84 -36.00 25.25 -9.92
C ILE A 84 -35.58 23.79 -10.19
N GLN A 85 -36.53 22.91 -10.59
CA GLN A 85 -36.20 21.52 -10.89
C GLN A 85 -35.30 21.39 -12.12
N GLU A 86 -35.66 22.12 -13.19
CA GLU A 86 -34.87 22.10 -14.42
C GLU A 86 -33.45 22.62 -14.16
N GLU A 87 -33.34 23.76 -13.47
CA GLU A 87 -32.07 24.39 -13.13
C GLU A 87 -31.20 23.46 -12.29
N PHE A 88 -31.79 22.79 -11.29
CA PHE A 88 -31.07 21.84 -10.42
C PHE A 88 -30.52 20.68 -11.24
N PHE A 89 -31.33 19.96 -12.03
CA PHE A 89 -30.89 18.79 -12.78
C PHE A 89 -29.99 19.15 -13.98
N GLN A 90 -30.08 20.35 -14.53
CA GLN A 90 -29.13 20.85 -15.52
C GLN A 90 -27.75 21.07 -14.93
N LYS A 91 -27.68 21.63 -13.74
CA LYS A 91 -26.42 21.96 -13.05
C LYS A 91 -25.81 20.78 -12.32
N ALA A 92 -26.60 19.92 -11.69
CA ALA A 92 -26.12 18.86 -10.84
C ALA A 92 -25.42 17.73 -11.57
N ARG A 93 -24.27 17.26 -11.07
CA ARG A 93 -23.75 15.91 -11.31
C ARG A 93 -23.86 15.12 -10.01
N ILE A 94 -24.85 14.24 -9.95
CA ILE A 94 -25.12 13.46 -8.74
C ILE A 94 -24.42 12.14 -8.83
N ALA A 95 -23.52 11.87 -7.88
CA ALA A 95 -22.78 10.64 -7.74
C ALA A 95 -23.09 9.97 -6.40
N ILE A 96 -23.41 8.69 -6.44
CA ILE A 96 -23.66 7.90 -5.24
C ILE A 96 -22.51 6.92 -5.04
N PHE A 97 -21.80 7.07 -3.94
CA PHE A 97 -20.67 6.24 -3.57
C PHE A 97 -21.08 5.22 -2.50
N THR A 98 -20.67 3.97 -2.69
CA THR A 98 -21.00 2.87 -1.77
C THR A 98 -19.72 2.25 -1.19
N PRO A 99 -19.40 2.51 0.09
CA PRO A 99 -18.31 1.83 0.77
C PRO A 99 -18.56 0.32 0.85
N ALA A 100 -17.53 -0.47 0.60
CA ALA A 100 -17.56 -1.94 0.66
C ALA A 100 -18.66 -2.62 -0.19
N SER A 101 -19.22 -1.92 -1.20
CA SER A 101 -20.30 -2.43 -2.06
C SER A 101 -20.12 -1.93 -3.49
N CYS A 102 -20.54 -2.76 -4.48
CA CYS A 102 -20.54 -2.42 -5.92
C CYS A 102 -21.92 -1.98 -6.43
N LYS A 103 -22.85 -1.65 -5.53
CA LYS A 103 -24.25 -1.32 -5.93
C LYS A 103 -24.37 0.04 -6.64
N ALA A 104 -23.47 0.97 -6.33
CA ALA A 104 -23.30 2.21 -7.07
C ALA A 104 -21.82 2.39 -7.44
N ILE A 105 -21.21 3.55 -7.18
CA ILE A 105 -19.78 3.77 -7.39
C ILE A 105 -19.02 3.26 -6.15
N PRO A 106 -18.25 2.16 -6.26
CA PRO A 106 -17.50 1.66 -5.12
C PRO A 106 -16.46 2.66 -4.65
N ILE A 107 -16.39 2.90 -3.34
CA ILE A 107 -15.41 3.81 -2.74
C ILE A 107 -14.65 3.14 -1.61
N SER A 108 -13.35 3.39 -1.56
CA SER A 108 -12.45 2.86 -0.54
C SER A 108 -11.76 3.97 0.24
N VAL A 109 -11.30 3.62 1.43
CA VAL A 109 -10.50 4.51 2.29
C VAL A 109 -9.03 4.11 2.27
N ASN A 110 -8.15 5.10 2.30
CA ASN A 110 -6.73 4.90 2.57
C ASN A 110 -6.33 5.68 3.82
N PRO A 111 -6.38 5.05 5.00
CA PRO A 111 -6.01 5.72 6.24
C PRO A 111 -4.51 6.03 6.34
N LEU A 112 -3.71 5.47 5.45
CA LEU A 112 -2.24 5.57 5.46
C LEU A 112 -1.69 6.66 4.53
N LYS A 113 -2.57 7.46 3.90
CA LYS A 113 -2.18 8.61 3.08
C LYS A 113 -1.65 9.71 3.99
N PHE A 114 -0.43 10.16 3.72
CA PHE A 114 0.21 11.21 4.51
C PHE A 114 -0.26 12.62 4.13
N PRO A 115 -0.26 13.57 5.09
CA PRO A 115 -0.46 14.97 4.80
C PRO A 115 0.68 15.51 3.91
N SER A 116 0.37 16.59 3.16
CA SER A 116 1.37 17.24 2.32
C SER A 116 2.50 17.87 3.14
N LYS A 117 3.69 17.95 2.56
CA LYS A 117 4.82 18.68 3.12
C LYS A 117 4.69 20.19 3.04
N GLU A 118 3.73 20.68 2.23
CA GLU A 118 3.45 22.10 2.08
C GLU A 118 2.61 22.65 3.25
N THR A 119 1.94 21.79 4.02
CA THR A 119 1.19 22.16 5.23
C THR A 119 2.15 22.41 6.39
N SER A 120 1.72 23.25 7.35
CA SER A 120 2.51 23.51 8.55
C SER A 120 2.79 22.20 9.32
N ARG A 121 3.84 22.20 10.12
CA ARG A 121 4.21 21.03 10.92
C ARG A 121 3.11 20.68 11.93
N GLU A 122 2.51 21.68 12.54
CA GLU A 122 1.45 21.54 13.55
C GLU A 122 0.20 20.90 12.93
N GLU A 123 -0.23 21.37 11.77
CA GLU A 123 -1.37 20.82 11.04
C GLU A 123 -1.12 19.39 10.56
N SER A 124 0.11 19.10 10.11
CA SER A 124 0.51 17.74 9.73
C SER A 124 0.49 16.78 10.92
N ILE A 125 0.96 17.23 12.10
CA ILE A 125 0.90 16.46 13.35
C ILE A 125 -0.56 16.16 13.72
N LEU A 126 -1.47 17.14 13.62
CA LEU A 126 -2.89 16.93 13.89
C LEU A 126 -3.51 15.88 12.93
N ALA A 127 -3.20 15.96 11.64
CA ALA A 127 -3.68 14.96 10.67
C ALA A 127 -3.16 13.55 10.96
N LEU A 128 -1.90 13.41 11.38
CA LEU A 128 -1.31 12.13 11.77
C LEU A 128 -1.90 11.59 13.07
N ASP A 129 -2.20 12.49 14.04
CA ASP A 129 -2.86 12.11 15.28
C ASP A 129 -4.29 11.61 15.03
N MET A 130 -5.06 12.29 14.16
CA MET A 130 -6.37 11.80 13.71
C MET A 130 -6.28 10.41 13.08
N THR A 131 -5.25 10.15 12.28
CA THR A 131 -5.00 8.81 11.69
C THR A 131 -4.73 7.76 12.76
N ALA A 132 -3.82 8.05 13.69
CA ALA A 132 -3.46 7.14 14.78
C ALA A 132 -4.66 6.84 15.69
N THR A 133 -5.44 7.89 16.03
CA THR A 133 -6.68 7.77 16.81
C THR A 133 -7.70 6.86 16.12
N SER A 134 -7.95 7.12 14.84
CA SER A 134 -8.91 6.34 14.05
C SER A 134 -8.48 4.88 13.91
N LEU A 135 -7.20 4.62 13.61
CA LEU A 135 -6.68 3.26 13.49
C LEU A 135 -6.73 2.51 14.82
N ALA A 136 -6.27 3.13 15.92
CA ALA A 136 -6.30 2.49 17.23
C ALA A 136 -7.73 2.12 17.65
N SER A 137 -8.69 3.03 17.51
CA SER A 137 -10.09 2.77 17.79
C SER A 137 -10.67 1.66 16.90
N PHE A 138 -10.38 1.70 15.59
CA PHE A 138 -10.86 0.71 14.64
C PHE A 138 -10.30 -0.70 14.91
N LEU A 139 -9.06 -0.78 15.41
CA LEU A 139 -8.46 -2.01 15.88
C LEU A 139 -9.06 -2.52 17.22
N GLY A 140 -10.06 -1.82 17.76
CA GLY A 140 -10.77 -2.21 18.98
C GLY A 140 -10.00 -1.89 20.27
N TYR A 141 -9.18 -0.83 20.26
CA TYR A 141 -8.59 -0.28 21.47
C TYR A 141 -9.52 0.78 22.08
N ASP A 142 -9.76 0.68 23.37
CA ASP A 142 -10.39 1.75 24.14
C ASP A 142 -9.35 2.85 24.38
N LEU A 143 -9.55 4.00 23.75
CA LEU A 143 -8.60 5.14 23.77
C LEU A 143 -8.40 5.76 25.15
N ASP A 144 -9.33 5.55 26.08
CA ASP A 144 -9.22 6.07 27.44
C ASP A 144 -8.38 5.13 28.35
N SER A 145 -8.23 3.86 27.95
CA SER A 145 -7.37 2.88 28.62
C SER A 145 -5.89 3.12 28.38
N ASP A 146 -5.03 2.63 29.27
CA ASP A 146 -3.57 2.72 29.11
C ASP A 146 -3.08 1.96 27.85
N ALA A 147 -3.69 0.79 27.55
CA ALA A 147 -3.37 0.03 26.34
C ALA A 147 -3.77 0.80 25.07
N GLY A 148 -4.91 1.47 25.09
CA GLY A 148 -5.36 2.29 23.95
C GLY A 148 -4.50 3.53 23.74
N LYS A 149 -4.13 4.23 24.81
CA LYS A 149 -3.18 5.35 24.76
C LYS A 149 -1.81 4.89 24.23
N GLY A 150 -1.31 3.76 24.69
CA GLY A 150 -0.07 3.16 24.22
C GLY A 150 -0.13 2.80 22.74
N ALA A 151 -1.20 2.12 22.30
CA ALA A 151 -1.40 1.76 20.88
C ALA A 151 -1.49 3.01 19.99
N LYS A 152 -2.26 4.05 20.38
CA LYS A 152 -2.33 5.33 19.68
C LYS A 152 -0.97 5.99 19.58
N ALA A 153 -0.25 6.11 20.69
CA ALA A 153 1.08 6.73 20.74
C ALA A 153 2.10 5.96 19.88
N TYR A 154 2.04 4.63 19.91
CA TYR A 154 2.87 3.77 19.06
C TYR A 154 2.62 4.03 17.58
N LEU A 155 1.36 3.99 17.15
CA LEU A 155 0.96 4.24 15.77
C LEU A 155 1.33 5.67 15.33
N PHE A 156 1.07 6.68 16.18
CA PHE A 156 1.42 8.06 15.89
C PHE A 156 2.92 8.25 15.68
N THR A 157 3.76 7.76 16.59
CA THR A 157 5.23 7.89 16.51
C THR A 157 5.76 7.22 15.25
N LEU A 158 5.17 6.08 14.87
CA LEU A 158 5.53 5.37 13.64
C LEU A 158 5.15 6.16 12.39
N LEU A 159 3.91 6.64 12.32
CA LEU A 159 3.40 7.44 11.20
C LEU A 159 4.18 8.76 11.04
N GLU A 160 4.45 9.46 12.16
CA GLU A 160 5.24 10.70 12.14
C GLU A 160 6.65 10.47 11.61
N HIS A 161 7.32 9.42 12.08
CA HIS A 161 8.66 9.08 11.59
C HIS A 161 8.67 8.77 10.10
N LEU A 162 7.72 7.95 9.62
CA LEU A 162 7.62 7.60 8.21
C LEU A 162 7.31 8.82 7.34
N TRP A 163 6.41 9.69 7.80
CA TRP A 163 6.11 10.96 7.14
C TRP A 163 7.34 11.87 7.05
N ARG A 164 8.13 12.00 8.12
CA ARG A 164 9.37 12.80 8.14
C ARG A 164 10.42 12.26 7.17
N GLU A 165 10.58 10.96 7.09
CA GLU A 165 11.54 10.27 6.21
C GLU A 165 11.01 10.07 4.77
N GLU A 166 9.82 10.59 4.44
CA GLU A 166 9.16 10.46 3.13
C GLU A 166 8.95 9.01 2.68
N LYS A 167 8.78 8.12 3.64
CA LYS A 167 8.57 6.69 3.37
C LYS A 167 7.08 6.39 3.27
N ALA A 168 6.59 6.20 2.05
CA ALA A 168 5.21 5.80 1.82
C ALA A 168 4.90 4.41 2.43
N ILE A 169 3.72 4.29 3.00
CA ILE A 169 3.13 3.00 3.41
C ILE A 169 2.22 2.55 2.27
N ARG A 170 2.47 1.37 1.72
CA ARG A 170 1.76 0.90 0.52
C ARG A 170 0.35 0.42 0.82
N ASP A 171 0.19 -0.36 1.86
CA ASP A 171 -1.08 -0.98 2.26
C ASP A 171 -1.09 -1.32 3.76
N ILE A 172 -2.22 -1.84 4.24
CA ILE A 172 -2.40 -2.26 5.64
C ILE A 172 -1.42 -3.39 6.04
N ASP A 173 -1.09 -4.30 5.13
CA ASP A 173 -0.14 -5.37 5.42
C ASP A 173 1.28 -4.84 5.56
N ASP A 174 1.67 -3.85 4.75
CA ASP A 174 2.94 -3.14 4.88
C ASP A 174 3.05 -2.43 6.23
N MET A 175 1.97 -1.75 6.64
CA MET A 175 1.87 -1.14 7.98
C MET A 175 2.04 -2.20 9.09
N ALA A 176 1.41 -3.36 8.96
CA ALA A 176 1.55 -4.44 9.93
C ALA A 176 3.00 -4.97 10.03
N ASP A 177 3.72 -5.05 8.92
CA ASP A 177 5.12 -5.45 8.92
C ASP A 177 6.03 -4.38 9.54
N ILE A 178 5.76 -3.09 9.27
CA ILE A 178 6.49 -1.97 9.86
C ILE A 178 6.24 -1.91 11.39
N VAL A 179 5.02 -2.16 11.84
CA VAL A 179 4.68 -2.28 13.27
C VAL A 179 5.51 -3.38 13.94
N LEU A 180 5.68 -4.54 13.31
CA LEU A 180 6.50 -5.64 13.86
C LEU A 180 8.00 -5.34 13.85
N THR A 181 8.45 -4.53 12.90
CA THR A 181 9.87 -4.23 12.73
C THR A 181 10.05 -2.73 12.48
N PRO A 182 9.86 -1.91 13.53
CA PRO A 182 9.96 -0.45 13.38
C PRO A 182 11.37 -0.03 12.99
N PRO A 183 11.51 1.12 12.32
CA PRO A 183 12.81 1.68 11.94
C PRO A 183 13.79 1.78 13.10
N ALA A 184 15.05 1.49 12.86
CA ALA A 184 16.07 1.42 13.92
C ALA A 184 16.20 2.72 14.72
N LYS A 185 16.00 3.89 14.07
CA LYS A 185 16.11 5.21 14.69
C LYS A 185 15.12 5.44 15.84
N ILE A 186 13.91 4.90 15.74
CA ILE A 186 12.84 5.11 16.73
C ILE A 186 12.56 3.86 17.56
N ARG A 187 13.25 2.76 17.32
CA ARG A 187 12.94 1.46 17.93
C ARG A 187 13.00 1.49 19.46
N GLY A 188 13.96 2.19 20.04
CA GLY A 188 14.05 2.34 21.49
C GLY A 188 12.82 3.07 22.03
N THR A 189 12.61 4.30 21.59
CA THR A 189 11.50 5.16 22.03
C THR A 189 10.13 4.51 21.86
N ILE A 190 9.89 3.86 20.72
CA ILE A 190 8.57 3.29 20.42
C ILE A 190 8.25 2.06 21.26
N TYR A 191 9.25 1.27 21.66
CA TYR A 191 9.04 0.12 22.54
C TYR A 191 8.85 0.50 24.02
N ASP A 192 9.18 1.72 24.40
CA ASP A 192 8.89 2.24 25.73
C ASP A 192 7.42 2.64 25.91
N LEU A 193 6.68 2.82 24.78
CA LEU A 193 5.28 3.23 24.80
C LEU A 193 4.29 2.06 25.00
N VAL A 194 4.74 0.82 24.80
CA VAL A 194 3.88 -0.35 24.74
C VAL A 194 4.56 -1.59 25.36
N THR A 195 3.77 -2.56 25.78
CA THR A 195 4.29 -3.84 26.25
C THR A 195 4.93 -4.64 25.11
N LYS A 196 5.84 -5.59 25.45
CA LYS A 196 6.55 -6.43 24.46
C LYS A 196 5.63 -7.24 23.52
N LYS A 197 4.39 -7.50 23.92
CA LYS A 197 3.40 -8.28 23.13
C LYS A 197 2.54 -7.41 22.23
N GLU A 198 2.42 -6.14 22.55
CA GLU A 198 1.48 -5.21 21.87
C GLU A 198 1.77 -4.98 20.39
N PRO A 199 3.02 -4.82 19.92
CA PRO A 199 3.31 -4.71 18.49
C PRO A 199 2.81 -5.92 17.68
N GLN A 200 2.94 -7.14 18.26
CA GLN A 200 2.42 -8.36 17.62
C GLN A 200 0.89 -8.34 17.54
N GLU A 201 0.23 -7.82 18.58
CA GLU A 201 -1.21 -7.72 18.63
C GLU A 201 -1.75 -6.66 17.67
N ILE A 202 -1.16 -5.47 17.65
CA ILE A 202 -1.50 -4.41 16.67
C ILE A 202 -1.34 -4.94 15.24
N ALA A 203 -0.21 -5.57 14.92
CA ALA A 203 0.04 -6.13 13.60
C ALA A 203 -0.94 -7.25 13.23
N ARG A 204 -1.32 -8.10 14.18
CA ARG A 204 -2.33 -9.15 13.99
C ARG A 204 -3.70 -8.53 13.67
N LYS A 205 -4.12 -7.53 14.44
CA LYS A 205 -5.39 -6.82 14.24
C LYS A 205 -5.41 -6.08 12.90
N LEU A 206 -4.31 -5.42 12.50
CA LEU A 206 -4.19 -4.82 11.17
C LEU A 206 -4.39 -5.86 10.04
N ARG A 207 -3.79 -7.04 10.17
CA ARG A 207 -3.97 -8.12 9.17
C ARG A 207 -5.39 -8.67 9.11
N PHE A 208 -6.18 -8.59 10.18
CA PHE A 208 -7.60 -8.95 10.10
C PHE A 208 -8.38 -8.02 9.16
N LEU A 209 -7.94 -6.78 8.99
CA LEU A 209 -8.56 -5.82 8.08
C LEU A 209 -8.32 -6.14 6.60
N THR A 210 -7.33 -6.96 6.28
CA THR A 210 -6.99 -7.34 4.89
C THR A 210 -7.67 -8.62 4.42
N VAL A 211 -8.52 -9.22 5.28
CA VAL A 211 -9.18 -10.51 5.01
C VAL A 211 -10.70 -10.38 5.18
N GLY A 212 -11.44 -10.97 4.26
CA GLY A 212 -12.91 -11.03 4.32
C GLY A 212 -13.57 -9.67 4.05
N THR A 213 -14.78 -9.47 4.62
CA THR A 213 -15.59 -8.26 4.40
C THR A 213 -14.85 -6.94 4.75
N PRO A 214 -14.08 -6.84 5.84
CA PRO A 214 -13.34 -5.61 6.14
C PRO A 214 -12.39 -5.17 5.01
N SER A 215 -11.81 -6.12 4.26
CA SER A 215 -10.89 -5.79 3.16
C SER A 215 -11.55 -4.98 2.04
N LEU A 216 -12.86 -5.13 1.84
CA LEU A 216 -13.61 -4.43 0.80
C LEU A 216 -13.56 -2.91 1.00
N MET A 217 -13.58 -2.44 2.25
CA MET A 217 -13.53 -1.01 2.57
C MET A 217 -12.17 -0.37 2.18
N PHE A 218 -11.09 -1.15 2.09
CA PHE A 218 -9.75 -0.66 1.76
C PHE A 218 -9.34 -0.90 0.31
N GLN A 219 -9.93 -1.89 -0.35
CA GLN A 219 -9.45 -2.39 -1.64
C GLN A 219 -10.45 -2.20 -2.79
N MET A 220 -11.74 -1.95 -2.48
CA MET A 220 -12.79 -1.90 -3.49
C MET A 220 -13.06 -0.48 -3.95
N GLY A 221 -12.92 -0.23 -5.25
CA GLY A 221 -13.34 1.01 -5.91
C GLY A 221 -12.32 2.14 -5.85
N VAL A 222 -12.85 3.35 -5.92
CA VAL A 222 -12.06 4.59 -5.95
C VAL A 222 -11.63 4.95 -4.54
N GLN A 223 -10.38 5.32 -4.33
CA GLN A 223 -9.97 5.88 -3.03
C GLN A 223 -10.58 7.27 -2.83
N ILE A 224 -10.99 7.59 -1.59
CA ILE A 224 -11.43 8.94 -1.23
C ILE A 224 -10.38 9.95 -1.66
N ASP A 225 -10.84 10.92 -2.45
CA ASP A 225 -10.04 12.04 -2.93
C ASP A 225 -10.95 13.27 -3.05
N ILE A 226 -10.71 14.29 -2.23
CA ILE A 226 -11.55 15.49 -2.23
C ILE A 226 -11.39 16.27 -3.53
N ASP A 227 -10.22 16.25 -4.19
CA ASP A 227 -10.04 16.86 -5.51
C ASP A 227 -10.98 16.23 -6.55
N MET A 228 -11.19 14.90 -6.49
CA MET A 228 -12.15 14.19 -7.31
C MET A 228 -13.59 14.63 -7.03
N PHE A 229 -13.95 14.83 -5.76
CA PHE A 229 -15.28 15.30 -5.38
C PHE A 229 -15.52 16.73 -5.79
N MET A 230 -14.49 17.53 -5.99
CA MET A 230 -14.56 18.93 -6.39
C MET A 230 -14.38 19.15 -7.91
N ASP A 231 -14.09 18.10 -8.69
CA ASP A 231 -13.84 18.21 -10.11
C ASP A 231 -15.11 18.68 -10.87
N ARG A 232 -14.97 19.77 -11.63
CA ARG A 232 -16.01 20.37 -12.46
C ARG A 232 -15.62 20.38 -13.96
N SER A 233 -14.77 19.47 -14.36
CA SER A 233 -14.26 19.42 -15.75
C SER A 233 -15.37 19.21 -16.81
N ASP A 234 -16.53 18.71 -16.39
CA ASP A 234 -17.75 18.56 -17.21
C ASP A 234 -18.69 19.77 -17.15
N GLY A 235 -18.32 20.83 -16.44
CA GLY A 235 -19.15 22.03 -16.23
C GLY A 235 -20.32 21.85 -15.27
N LYS A 236 -20.46 20.71 -14.60
CA LYS A 236 -21.50 20.41 -13.63
C LYS A 236 -21.05 20.73 -12.19
N ILE A 237 -22.03 20.89 -11.32
CA ILE A 237 -21.81 21.06 -9.89
C ILE A 237 -21.83 19.68 -9.22
N PRO A 238 -20.72 19.26 -8.57
CA PRO A 238 -20.65 17.95 -7.95
C PRO A 238 -21.58 17.83 -6.73
N VAL A 239 -22.38 16.77 -6.70
CA VAL A 239 -23.19 16.34 -5.56
C VAL A 239 -22.75 14.90 -5.23
N ASN A 240 -21.88 14.76 -4.25
CA ASN A 240 -21.28 13.47 -3.89
C ASN A 240 -21.99 12.91 -2.67
N ILE A 241 -22.80 11.88 -2.87
CA ILE A 241 -23.55 11.20 -1.80
C ILE A 241 -22.82 9.93 -1.40
N ILE A 242 -22.36 9.86 -0.15
CA ILE A 242 -21.71 8.69 0.43
C ILE A 242 -22.76 7.90 1.18
N TYR A 243 -23.28 6.85 0.57
CA TYR A 243 -24.31 5.97 1.11
C TYR A 243 -23.69 4.96 2.09
N MET A 244 -23.69 5.31 3.37
CA MET A 244 -23.01 4.52 4.40
C MET A 244 -23.87 3.35 4.95
N ASN A 245 -25.08 3.15 4.45
CA ASN A 245 -25.92 2.03 4.87
C ASN A 245 -25.35 0.65 4.43
N THR A 246 -24.42 0.64 3.48
CA THR A 246 -23.64 -0.54 3.08
C THR A 246 -22.67 -1.02 4.16
N LEU A 247 -22.34 -0.18 5.15
CA LEU A 247 -21.48 -0.53 6.28
C LEU A 247 -22.33 -1.02 7.44
N ASN A 248 -22.13 -2.27 7.85
CA ASN A 248 -22.99 -2.96 8.82
C ASN A 248 -22.71 -2.54 10.27
N SER A 249 -21.46 -2.20 10.62
CA SER A 249 -21.11 -1.87 11.99
C SER A 249 -20.97 -0.37 12.22
N SER A 250 -21.33 0.09 13.43
CA SER A 250 -21.08 1.48 13.86
C SER A 250 -19.60 1.83 13.81
N ASN A 251 -18.73 0.87 14.12
CA ASN A 251 -17.27 1.06 14.10
C ASN A 251 -16.76 1.30 12.68
N ASP A 252 -17.27 0.56 11.68
CA ASP A 252 -16.93 0.77 10.27
C ASP A 252 -17.37 2.16 9.80
N LYS A 253 -18.61 2.57 10.15
CA LYS A 253 -19.14 3.92 9.82
C LYS A 253 -18.29 5.01 10.45
N GLN A 254 -17.92 4.88 11.72
CA GLN A 254 -17.08 5.85 12.41
C GLN A 254 -15.68 5.93 11.81
N PHE A 255 -15.07 4.81 11.48
CA PHE A 255 -13.75 4.77 10.88
C PHE A 255 -13.74 5.39 9.47
N PHE A 256 -14.72 5.02 8.64
CA PHE A 256 -14.87 5.59 7.30
C PHE A 256 -15.03 7.10 7.36
N LEU A 257 -15.96 7.57 8.19
CA LEU A 257 -16.23 9.01 8.37
C LEU A 257 -15.02 9.76 8.91
N SER A 258 -14.32 9.21 9.90
CA SER A 258 -13.11 9.78 10.46
C SER A 258 -12.02 9.96 9.40
N THR A 259 -11.86 8.97 8.51
CA THR A 259 -10.91 9.05 7.39
C THR A 259 -11.33 10.12 6.36
N LEU A 260 -12.63 10.21 6.05
CA LEU A 260 -13.17 11.22 5.15
C LEU A 260 -12.96 12.65 5.71
N LEU A 261 -13.24 12.86 7.00
CA LEU A 261 -13.06 14.16 7.68
C LEU A 261 -11.57 14.56 7.70
N ARG A 262 -10.67 13.60 7.89
CA ARG A 262 -9.24 13.87 7.81
C ARG A 262 -8.81 14.26 6.39
N GLU A 263 -9.30 13.55 5.36
CA GLU A 263 -9.02 13.95 3.96
C GLU A 263 -9.56 15.37 3.67
N LEU A 264 -10.76 15.68 4.14
CA LEU A 264 -11.34 17.01 4.03
C LEU A 264 -10.47 18.06 4.74
N TYR A 265 -10.00 17.76 5.95
CA TYR A 265 -9.10 18.62 6.70
C TYR A 265 -7.80 18.89 5.93
N CYS A 266 -7.14 17.83 5.44
CA CYS A 266 -5.92 17.98 4.66
C CYS A 266 -6.13 18.75 3.35
N TRP A 267 -7.29 18.56 2.71
CA TRP A 267 -7.64 19.25 1.47
C TRP A 267 -7.89 20.75 1.70
N MET A 268 -8.65 21.10 2.73
CA MET A 268 -8.98 22.53 3.01
C MET A 268 -7.73 23.36 3.28
N LEU A 269 -6.71 22.80 3.95
CA LEU A 269 -5.46 23.48 4.24
C LEU A 269 -4.70 23.89 2.97
N LYS A 270 -4.86 23.14 1.89
CA LYS A 270 -4.24 23.42 0.58
C LYS A 270 -5.08 24.37 -0.29
N ASN A 271 -6.37 24.44 -0.01
CA ASN A 271 -7.34 25.13 -0.85
C ASN A 271 -8.12 26.18 -0.03
N PRO A 272 -7.45 27.25 0.48
CA PRO A 272 -8.13 28.32 1.23
C PRO A 272 -9.05 29.12 0.29
N SER A 273 -10.23 29.51 0.79
CA SER A 273 -11.19 30.34 0.06
C SER A 273 -11.91 31.28 1.01
N GLU A 274 -12.07 32.51 0.58
CA GLU A 274 -12.92 33.52 1.30
C GLU A 274 -14.39 33.32 1.02
N GLU A 275 -14.76 32.69 -0.07
CA GLU A 275 -16.14 32.35 -0.42
C GLU A 275 -16.45 30.89 -0.05
N VAL A 276 -17.74 30.58 0.14
CA VAL A 276 -18.19 29.24 0.42
C VAL A 276 -17.97 28.37 -0.84
N GLN A 277 -16.99 27.47 -0.77
CA GLN A 277 -16.61 26.62 -1.90
C GLN A 277 -17.14 25.18 -1.81
N LEU A 278 -17.58 24.74 -0.63
CA LEU A 278 -18.07 23.40 -0.37
C LEU A 278 -19.03 23.39 0.82
N LEU A 279 -20.14 22.66 0.70
CA LEU A 279 -20.95 22.27 1.86
C LEU A 279 -20.78 20.78 2.15
N PHE A 280 -20.45 20.47 3.39
CA PHE A 280 -20.31 19.12 3.90
C PHE A 280 -21.47 18.82 4.85
N TYR A 281 -22.30 17.85 4.46
CA TYR A 281 -23.50 17.47 5.20
C TYR A 281 -23.36 16.09 5.85
N VAL A 282 -23.87 15.97 7.06
CA VAL A 282 -24.05 14.67 7.74
C VAL A 282 -25.45 14.53 8.26
N ASP A 283 -26.13 13.49 7.81
CA ASP A 283 -27.41 13.10 8.37
C ASP A 283 -27.20 12.31 9.68
N GLU A 284 -27.97 12.61 10.70
CA GLU A 284 -27.87 12.05 12.06
C GLU A 284 -26.45 12.08 12.65
N ILE A 285 -26.01 13.28 13.05
CA ILE A 285 -24.64 13.50 13.56
C ILE A 285 -24.42 12.93 14.98
N ALA A 286 -25.48 12.67 15.77
CA ALA A 286 -25.39 12.27 17.18
C ALA A 286 -24.46 11.06 17.46
N PRO A 287 -24.42 10.00 16.65
CA PRO A 287 -23.49 8.89 16.88
C PRO A 287 -22.01 9.24 16.75
N TYR A 288 -21.71 10.36 16.09
CA TYR A 288 -20.34 10.78 15.76
C TYR A 288 -19.78 11.84 16.71
N ILE A 289 -20.67 12.60 17.38
CA ILE A 289 -20.28 13.63 18.38
C ILE A 289 -21.06 13.47 19.70
N PRO A 290 -21.07 12.27 20.31
CA PRO A 290 -21.80 12.05 21.56
C PRO A 290 -21.19 12.85 22.72
N PRO A 291 -21.96 13.12 23.80
CA PRO A 291 -21.44 13.73 24.99
C PRO A 291 -20.44 12.83 25.72
N HIS A 292 -19.56 13.46 26.53
CA HIS A 292 -18.64 12.74 27.42
C HIS A 292 -19.43 11.73 28.31
N PRO A 293 -18.88 10.51 28.60
CA PRO A 293 -17.49 10.08 28.35
C PRO A 293 -17.22 9.48 26.97
N ARG A 294 -18.22 9.28 26.11
CA ARG A 294 -18.00 8.68 24.79
C ARG A 294 -17.20 9.61 23.87
N ASN A 295 -16.11 9.09 23.33
CA ASN A 295 -15.21 9.86 22.45
C ASN A 295 -14.83 9.07 21.17
N PRO A 296 -15.77 8.82 20.23
CA PRO A 296 -15.46 8.16 18.98
C PRO A 296 -14.52 9.01 18.11
N PRO A 297 -13.70 8.40 17.24
CA PRO A 297 -12.71 9.10 16.42
C PRO A 297 -13.25 10.29 15.60
N PRO A 298 -14.47 10.26 15.02
CA PRO A 298 -15.00 11.39 14.28
C PRO A 298 -15.22 12.65 15.13
N LYS A 299 -15.42 12.51 16.44
CA LYS A 299 -15.74 13.65 17.33
C LYS A 299 -14.62 14.68 17.36
N GLU A 300 -13.36 14.27 17.48
CA GLU A 300 -12.22 15.21 17.48
C GLU A 300 -12.08 15.87 16.11
N ALA A 301 -12.24 15.10 15.03
CA ALA A 301 -12.18 15.60 13.67
C ALA A 301 -13.27 16.65 13.39
N TYR A 302 -14.51 16.39 13.79
CA TYR A 302 -15.60 17.36 13.69
C TYR A 302 -15.34 18.61 14.50
N SER A 303 -14.89 18.46 15.75
CA SER A 303 -14.58 19.60 16.63
C SER A 303 -13.52 20.52 16.02
N LEU A 304 -12.54 19.93 15.34
CA LEU A 304 -11.50 20.67 14.64
C LEU A 304 -12.06 21.40 13.41
N LEU A 305 -12.86 20.70 12.59
CA LEU A 305 -13.49 21.28 11.40
C LEU A 305 -14.47 22.41 11.77
N PHE A 306 -15.34 22.26 12.77
CA PHE A 306 -16.23 23.34 13.24
C PHE A 306 -15.46 24.59 13.66
N LYS A 307 -14.26 24.45 14.21
CA LYS A 307 -13.42 25.59 14.61
C LYS A 307 -12.68 26.26 13.46
N GLN A 308 -12.25 25.48 12.47
CA GLN A 308 -11.27 25.93 11.46
C GLN A 308 -11.84 26.10 10.05
N ALA A 309 -12.82 25.28 9.65
CA ALA A 309 -13.31 25.18 8.27
C ALA A 309 -13.84 26.51 7.69
N ARG A 310 -14.33 27.40 8.56
CA ARG A 310 -14.76 28.79 8.20
C ARG A 310 -13.70 29.53 7.38
N LYS A 311 -12.45 29.48 7.80
CA LYS A 311 -11.33 30.18 7.14
C LYS A 311 -11.01 29.67 5.75
N TYR A 312 -11.53 28.49 5.41
CA TYR A 312 -11.26 27.80 4.17
C TYR A 312 -12.49 27.66 3.27
N GLY A 313 -13.55 28.41 3.56
CA GLY A 313 -14.77 28.40 2.76
C GLY A 313 -15.56 27.08 2.80
N ILE A 314 -15.45 26.30 3.87
CA ILE A 314 -16.21 25.05 4.03
C ILE A 314 -17.33 25.26 5.03
N GLY A 315 -18.56 25.09 4.57
CA GLY A 315 -19.76 25.08 5.38
C GLY A 315 -20.11 23.68 5.86
N LEU A 316 -20.22 23.49 7.18
CA LEU A 316 -20.70 22.23 7.74
C LEU A 316 -22.20 22.34 8.02
N ILE A 317 -22.94 21.31 7.59
CA ILE A 317 -24.37 21.16 7.86
C ILE A 317 -24.57 19.84 8.60
N ALA A 318 -25.18 19.90 9.76
CA ALA A 318 -25.45 18.73 10.55
C ALA A 318 -26.94 18.66 10.93
N ALA A 319 -27.50 17.45 10.87
CA ALA A 319 -28.85 17.20 11.29
C ALA A 319 -28.89 16.12 12.39
N THR A 320 -29.85 16.22 13.29
CA THR A 320 -30.16 15.15 14.25
C THR A 320 -31.56 15.22 14.79
N GLN A 321 -32.11 14.08 15.13
CA GLN A 321 -33.34 13.96 15.90
C GLN A 321 -33.07 13.82 17.40
N ASN A 322 -31.86 13.37 17.77
CA ASN A 322 -31.46 13.13 19.15
C ASN A 322 -30.72 14.34 19.75
N VAL A 323 -31.49 15.32 20.21
CA VAL A 323 -30.95 16.54 20.78
C VAL A 323 -30.14 16.30 22.06
N THR A 324 -30.51 15.29 22.86
CA THR A 324 -29.82 14.97 24.12
C THR A 324 -28.48 14.26 23.92
N ASP A 325 -28.28 13.64 22.79
CA ASP A 325 -27.13 12.76 22.52
C ASP A 325 -25.98 13.44 21.77
N ILE A 326 -25.91 14.77 21.81
CA ILE A 326 -24.88 15.58 21.14
C ILE A 326 -23.99 16.29 22.15
N ASP A 327 -22.70 16.40 21.83
CA ASP A 327 -21.76 17.29 22.52
C ASP A 327 -21.85 18.71 21.98
N TYR A 328 -22.61 19.56 22.64
CA TYR A 328 -22.78 20.95 22.22
C TYR A 328 -21.49 21.78 22.25
N LYS A 329 -20.49 21.39 23.03
CA LYS A 329 -19.19 22.06 23.02
C LYS A 329 -18.50 21.94 21.65
N ALA A 330 -18.70 20.82 20.96
CA ALA A 330 -18.21 20.63 19.59
C ALA A 330 -18.91 21.58 18.60
N LEU A 331 -20.19 21.97 18.89
CA LEU A 331 -21.02 22.83 18.05
C LEU A 331 -20.97 24.30 18.42
N ALA A 332 -20.09 24.72 19.32
CA ALA A 332 -20.01 26.10 19.80
C ALA A 332 -19.77 27.17 18.72
N GLN A 333 -19.31 26.76 17.53
CA GLN A 333 -19.07 27.64 16.39
C GLN A 333 -20.24 27.74 15.41
N VAL A 334 -21.29 26.92 15.61
CA VAL A 334 -22.50 26.97 14.79
C VAL A 334 -23.35 28.17 15.13
N ASN A 335 -23.64 28.99 14.13
CA ASN A 335 -24.39 30.25 14.35
C ASN A 335 -25.79 30.21 13.74
N THR A 336 -26.02 29.36 12.73
CA THR A 336 -27.36 29.22 12.16
C THR A 336 -28.00 27.92 12.64
N TRP A 337 -29.19 28.06 13.27
CA TRP A 337 -29.93 26.94 13.83
C TRP A 337 -31.33 26.90 13.23
N CYS A 338 -31.74 25.75 12.69
CA CYS A 338 -33.11 25.52 12.27
C CYS A 338 -33.73 24.48 13.21
N LEU A 339 -34.74 24.90 13.93
CA LEU A 339 -35.42 24.10 14.94
C LEU A 339 -36.80 23.69 14.42
N GLY A 340 -36.99 22.42 14.16
CA GLY A 340 -38.26 21.79 13.87
C GLY A 340 -38.99 21.39 15.17
N ARG A 341 -40.13 20.71 15.02
CA ARG A 341 -40.92 20.24 16.15
C ARG A 341 -40.15 19.39 17.14
N LEU A 342 -40.19 19.73 18.43
CA LEU A 342 -39.65 18.96 19.55
C LEU A 342 -40.78 18.59 20.50
N MET A 343 -40.87 17.30 20.87
CA MET A 343 -42.01 16.80 21.63
C MET A 343 -41.69 16.53 23.10
N THR A 344 -40.47 16.21 23.46
CA THR A 344 -40.13 15.86 24.83
C THR A 344 -39.69 17.07 25.64
N LYS A 345 -40.05 17.09 26.94
CA LYS A 345 -39.58 18.13 27.85
C LYS A 345 -38.04 18.16 27.97
N GLN A 346 -37.41 17.01 27.82
CA GLN A 346 -35.95 16.89 27.89
C GLN A 346 -35.27 17.56 26.70
N ASP A 347 -35.78 17.33 25.48
CA ASP A 347 -35.27 17.98 24.28
C ASP A 347 -35.42 19.49 24.32
N VAL A 348 -36.62 19.96 24.73
CA VAL A 348 -36.90 21.40 24.89
C VAL A 348 -35.97 22.03 25.93
N ALA A 349 -35.77 21.38 27.09
CA ALA A 349 -34.87 21.90 28.13
C ALA A 349 -33.40 21.93 27.68
N ARG A 350 -33.00 20.99 26.81
CA ARG A 350 -31.66 20.95 26.26
C ARG A 350 -31.45 22.09 25.25
N VAL A 351 -32.39 22.25 24.33
CA VAL A 351 -32.38 23.33 23.33
C VAL A 351 -32.48 24.70 24.00
N GLN A 352 -33.17 24.84 25.12
CA GLN A 352 -33.24 26.05 25.90
C GLN A 352 -31.87 26.66 26.22
N LYS A 353 -30.93 25.83 26.69
CA LYS A 353 -29.57 26.28 27.02
C LYS A 353 -28.83 26.82 25.78
N ILE A 354 -29.08 26.23 24.61
CA ILE A 354 -28.47 26.68 23.36
C ILE A 354 -29.09 28.02 22.93
N ILE A 355 -30.40 28.08 22.89
CA ILE A 355 -31.11 29.29 22.47
C ILE A 355 -30.77 30.44 23.41
N GLN A 356 -30.72 30.22 24.75
CA GLN A 356 -30.30 31.22 25.74
C GLN A 356 -28.87 31.70 25.53
N SER A 357 -27.96 30.86 24.97
CA SER A 357 -26.60 31.30 24.66
C SER A 357 -26.51 32.10 23.35
N ILE A 358 -27.45 31.92 22.43
CA ILE A 358 -27.49 32.59 21.11
C ILE A 358 -28.34 33.85 21.18
N ASP A 359 -29.55 33.75 21.76
CA ASP A 359 -30.51 34.82 21.89
C ASP A 359 -31.29 34.70 23.21
N PRO A 360 -30.74 35.23 24.31
CA PRO A 360 -31.39 35.17 25.64
C PRO A 360 -32.76 35.82 25.68
N MET A 361 -32.98 36.89 24.92
CA MET A 361 -34.22 37.71 24.97
C MET A 361 -35.41 36.94 24.36
N ARG A 362 -35.19 36.06 23.41
CA ARG A 362 -36.25 35.38 22.65
C ARG A 362 -36.39 33.90 23.00
N ALA A 363 -35.53 33.36 23.87
CA ALA A 363 -35.48 31.97 24.25
C ALA A 363 -36.85 31.42 24.66
N ASP A 364 -37.56 32.09 25.56
CA ASP A 364 -38.85 31.61 26.09
C ASP A 364 -39.93 31.57 25.01
N LYS A 365 -39.99 32.55 24.11
CA LYS A 365 -40.95 32.58 22.98
C LYS A 365 -40.73 31.44 22.00
N VAL A 366 -39.45 31.14 21.70
CA VAL A 366 -39.09 30.05 20.84
C VAL A 366 -39.51 28.71 21.48
N LEU A 367 -39.16 28.52 22.75
CA LEU A 367 -39.42 27.25 23.46
C LEU A 367 -40.92 26.92 23.59
N GLN A 368 -41.75 27.93 23.81
CA GLN A 368 -43.22 27.75 23.87
C GLN A 368 -43.80 27.31 22.53
N LYS A 369 -43.20 27.72 21.41
CA LYS A 369 -43.70 27.43 20.06
C LYS A 369 -43.24 26.11 19.50
N LEU A 370 -42.04 25.62 19.87
CA LEU A 370 -41.43 24.39 19.32
C LEU A 370 -42.35 23.17 19.32
N PRO A 371 -43.12 22.85 20.41
CA PRO A 371 -43.97 21.67 20.40
C PRO A 371 -45.17 21.78 19.44
N SER A 372 -45.59 22.98 19.07
CA SER A 372 -46.75 23.27 18.23
C SER A 372 -46.45 23.35 16.74
N LEU A 373 -45.17 23.26 16.35
CA LEU A 373 -44.77 23.31 14.95
C LEU A 373 -45.34 22.13 14.18
N ARG A 374 -45.80 22.37 12.95
CA ARG A 374 -46.27 21.35 12.02
C ARG A 374 -45.08 20.71 11.28
N THR A 375 -45.32 19.64 10.57
CA THR A 375 -44.31 19.03 9.69
C THR A 375 -43.90 20.02 8.60
N GLY A 376 -42.59 20.23 8.47
CA GLY A 376 -42.01 21.19 7.52
C GLY A 376 -41.98 22.66 8.03
N GLU A 377 -42.54 22.93 9.21
CA GLU A 377 -42.38 24.22 9.85
C GLU A 377 -41.10 24.27 10.71
N PHE A 378 -40.35 25.34 10.57
CA PHE A 378 -39.08 25.53 11.26
C PHE A 378 -39.01 26.97 11.86
N MET A 379 -38.30 27.06 12.98
CA MET A 379 -37.82 28.32 13.54
C MET A 379 -36.33 28.45 13.27
N MET A 380 -35.94 29.46 12.52
CA MET A 380 -34.53 29.73 12.19
C MET A 380 -34.00 30.84 13.06
N LEU A 381 -32.89 30.58 13.74
CA LEU A 381 -32.06 31.56 14.45
C LEU A 381 -30.75 31.69 13.65
N SER A 382 -30.50 32.92 13.17
CA SER A 382 -29.27 33.23 12.40
C SER A 382 -28.91 34.70 12.71
N PRO A 383 -28.33 35.01 13.90
CA PRO A 383 -28.14 36.37 14.39
C PRO A 383 -27.30 37.26 13.48
N ASP A 384 -26.43 36.71 12.66
CA ASP A 384 -25.63 37.50 11.72
C ASP A 384 -26.46 38.01 10.52
N PHE A 385 -27.66 37.49 10.26
CA PHE A 385 -28.44 37.77 9.06
C PHE A 385 -29.90 38.17 9.33
N TYR A 386 -30.43 37.79 10.48
CA TYR A 386 -31.80 38.08 10.89
C TYR A 386 -31.84 38.58 12.30
N ASP A 387 -32.41 39.76 12.49
CA ASP A 387 -32.61 40.38 13.82
C ASP A 387 -33.60 39.60 14.66
N ASP A 388 -34.57 38.91 14.03
CA ASP A 388 -35.61 38.13 14.69
C ASP A 388 -35.56 36.66 14.32
N VAL A 389 -36.18 35.83 15.16
CA VAL A 389 -36.40 34.40 14.87
C VAL A 389 -37.40 34.28 13.72
N VAL A 390 -36.96 33.70 12.62
CA VAL A 390 -37.78 33.49 11.43
C VAL A 390 -38.55 32.20 11.55
N ASN A 391 -39.89 32.28 11.50
CA ASN A 391 -40.75 31.11 11.52
C ASN A 391 -41.29 30.85 10.12
N PHE A 392 -40.90 29.74 9.47
CA PHE A 392 -41.19 29.49 8.08
C PHE A 392 -41.63 28.06 7.78
N GLN A 393 -42.39 27.91 6.72
CA GLN A 393 -42.67 26.61 6.06
C GLN A 393 -41.62 26.38 4.98
N VAL A 394 -40.91 25.25 5.07
CA VAL A 394 -39.96 24.89 4.01
C VAL A 394 -40.71 24.69 2.68
N ARG A 395 -40.10 25.12 1.57
CA ARG A 395 -40.67 24.88 0.24
C ARG A 395 -40.75 23.42 -0.10
N TRP A 396 -41.67 23.08 -1.03
CA TRP A 396 -41.72 21.73 -1.55
C TRP A 396 -40.43 21.40 -2.31
N LEU A 397 -39.92 20.16 -2.14
CA LEU A 397 -38.71 19.71 -2.84
C LEU A 397 -38.96 19.58 -4.34
N VAL A 398 -37.93 19.89 -5.13
CA VAL A 398 -37.93 19.63 -6.56
C VAL A 398 -37.37 18.26 -6.91
N THR A 399 -36.70 17.61 -5.96
CA THR A 399 -36.29 16.20 -6.00
C THR A 399 -37.32 15.33 -5.28
N ASP A 400 -37.27 14.04 -5.50
CA ASP A 400 -38.14 13.10 -4.80
C ASP A 400 -37.69 12.88 -3.34
N HIS A 401 -38.63 12.45 -2.49
CA HIS A 401 -38.38 12.20 -1.07
C HIS A 401 -38.86 10.81 -0.68
N GLN A 402 -37.96 9.84 -0.81
CA GLN A 402 -38.17 8.45 -0.41
C GLN A 402 -36.85 7.86 0.13
N THR A 403 -36.96 6.88 0.98
CA THR A 403 -35.81 6.09 1.44
C THR A 403 -35.48 5.05 0.37
N LEU A 404 -34.22 4.96 0.00
CA LEU A 404 -33.74 4.04 -1.02
C LEU A 404 -32.91 2.90 -0.41
N ASP A 405 -33.21 1.70 -0.88
CA ASP A 405 -32.43 0.51 -0.54
C ASP A 405 -31.23 0.36 -1.47
N GLU A 406 -30.25 -0.47 -1.07
CA GLU A 406 -29.08 -0.77 -1.91
C GLU A 406 -29.43 -1.29 -3.31
N LYS A 407 -30.57 -1.94 -3.47
CA LYS A 407 -31.02 -2.48 -4.77
C LYS A 407 -31.38 -1.38 -5.75
N ASP A 408 -31.94 -0.30 -5.25
CA ASP A 408 -32.42 0.82 -6.07
C ASP A 408 -31.25 1.66 -6.61
N LEU A 409 -30.11 1.68 -5.88
CA LEU A 409 -28.97 2.54 -6.20
C LEU A 409 -28.37 2.28 -7.58
N SER A 410 -28.38 1.03 -8.04
CA SER A 410 -27.86 0.66 -9.37
C SER A 410 -28.68 1.20 -10.53
N GLU A 411 -29.98 1.43 -10.32
CA GLU A 411 -30.93 1.91 -11.31
C GLU A 411 -30.95 3.46 -11.36
N ILE A 412 -30.70 4.10 -10.23
CA ILE A 412 -30.78 5.54 -10.05
C ILE A 412 -29.51 6.27 -10.50
N LEU A 413 -28.36 5.60 -10.39
CA LEU A 413 -27.09 6.21 -10.81
C LEU A 413 -27.06 6.44 -12.32
N SER A 414 -27.00 7.71 -12.74
CA SER A 414 -26.95 8.07 -14.15
C SER A 414 -25.72 7.46 -14.85
N SER A 415 -25.90 7.06 -16.10
CA SER A 415 -24.80 6.58 -16.95
C SER A 415 -23.69 7.62 -17.12
N GLU A 416 -24.04 8.91 -17.17
CA GLU A 416 -23.10 10.04 -17.27
C GLU A 416 -22.19 10.12 -16.04
N SER A 417 -22.76 10.04 -14.83
CA SER A 417 -21.97 10.06 -13.59
C SER A 417 -21.03 8.86 -13.53
N ARG A 418 -21.49 7.66 -13.90
CA ARG A 418 -20.66 6.45 -13.94
C ARG A 418 -19.49 6.61 -14.92
N GLN A 419 -19.74 7.04 -16.14
CA GLN A 419 -18.74 7.29 -17.18
C GLN A 419 -17.72 8.36 -16.75
N PHE A 420 -18.19 9.45 -16.09
CA PHE A 420 -17.31 10.49 -15.58
C PHE A 420 -16.26 9.91 -14.63
N PHE A 421 -16.67 9.10 -13.65
CA PHE A 421 -15.75 8.53 -12.68
C PHE A 421 -14.85 7.43 -13.27
N GLU A 422 -15.34 6.65 -14.22
CA GLU A 422 -14.50 5.70 -14.96
C GLU A 422 -13.40 6.42 -15.75
N LYS A 423 -13.76 7.50 -16.46
CA LYS A 423 -12.80 8.35 -17.20
C LYS A 423 -11.81 9.02 -16.27
N TYR A 424 -12.28 9.57 -15.16
CA TYR A 424 -11.41 10.16 -14.13
C TYR A 424 -10.36 9.16 -13.62
N MET A 425 -10.78 7.95 -13.34
CA MET A 425 -9.88 6.87 -12.89
C MET A 425 -8.86 6.48 -13.96
N MET A 426 -9.24 6.42 -15.21
CA MET A 426 -8.32 6.14 -16.33
C MET A 426 -7.27 7.25 -16.46
N GLN A 427 -7.67 8.50 -16.46
CA GLN A 427 -6.77 9.65 -16.55
C GLN A 427 -5.80 9.74 -15.37
N LYS A 428 -6.28 9.42 -14.15
CA LYS A 428 -5.42 9.41 -12.96
C LYS A 428 -4.39 8.28 -13.00
N ARG A 429 -4.75 7.12 -13.60
CA ARG A 429 -3.80 6.02 -13.85
C ARG A 429 -2.73 6.40 -14.88
N GLU A 430 -3.09 7.16 -15.92
CA GLU A 430 -2.16 7.63 -16.94
C GLU A 430 -1.23 8.76 -16.45
N LYS A 431 -1.74 9.67 -15.62
CA LYS A 431 -0.97 10.78 -15.02
C LYS A 431 -0.16 10.38 -13.79
N ALA A 432 -0.48 9.27 -13.17
CA ALA A 432 0.39 8.69 -12.18
C ALA A 432 1.70 8.36 -12.90
N VAL A 433 2.74 9.21 -12.72
CA VAL A 433 4.11 8.82 -12.97
C VAL A 433 4.22 7.40 -12.42
N PRO A 434 4.72 6.42 -13.18
CA PRO A 434 4.77 5.07 -12.70
C PRO A 434 5.57 5.07 -11.39
N SER A 435 4.86 5.22 -10.29
CA SER A 435 5.31 4.67 -9.04
C SER A 435 5.71 3.26 -9.40
N PRO A 436 6.90 2.77 -9.03
CA PRO A 436 7.37 1.48 -9.47
C PRO A 436 6.19 0.53 -9.36
N SER A 437 5.77 0.03 -10.50
CA SER A 437 4.50 -0.66 -10.79
C SER A 437 3.94 -1.31 -9.53
N PHE A 438 2.74 -0.91 -9.08
CA PHE A 438 2.06 -1.55 -7.95
C PHE A 438 1.90 -3.03 -8.29
N ILE A 439 2.91 -3.79 -7.92
CA ILE A 439 2.88 -5.24 -8.00
C ILE A 439 2.20 -5.69 -6.70
N PRO A 440 1.03 -6.31 -6.76
CA PRO A 440 0.37 -6.84 -5.56
C PRO A 440 1.37 -7.65 -4.73
N ARG A 441 1.34 -7.52 -3.42
CA ARG A 441 2.26 -8.25 -2.51
C ARG A 441 2.37 -9.73 -2.82
N LYS A 442 1.24 -10.36 -3.13
CA LYS A 442 1.21 -11.76 -3.54
C LYS A 442 2.04 -11.99 -4.80
N ALA A 443 1.97 -11.06 -5.76
CA ALA A 443 2.77 -11.13 -6.97
C ALA A 443 4.27 -10.85 -6.70
N ILE A 444 4.62 -9.97 -5.74
CA ILE A 444 6.00 -9.76 -5.31
C ILE A 444 6.56 -11.01 -4.62
N ASP A 445 5.81 -11.59 -3.68
CA ASP A 445 6.18 -12.84 -3.01
C ASP A 445 6.40 -13.96 -4.04
N GLU A 446 5.47 -14.09 -4.99
CA GLU A 446 5.53 -15.08 -6.09
C GLU A 446 6.72 -14.81 -7.04
N GLN A 447 7.00 -13.56 -7.40
CA GLN A 447 8.15 -13.22 -8.25
C GLN A 447 9.48 -13.52 -7.59
N VAL A 448 9.64 -13.15 -6.31
CA VAL A 448 10.87 -13.47 -5.55
C VAL A 448 11.02 -14.98 -5.39
N GLN A 449 9.93 -15.68 -5.09
CA GLN A 449 9.95 -17.12 -4.93
C GLN A 449 10.23 -17.85 -6.27
N HIS A 450 9.60 -17.42 -7.35
CA HIS A 450 9.85 -17.92 -8.70
C HIS A 450 11.30 -17.69 -9.13
N PHE A 451 11.83 -16.48 -8.83
CA PHE A 451 13.24 -16.20 -9.10
C PHE A 451 14.17 -17.14 -8.32
N LEU A 452 13.93 -17.33 -7.01
CA LEU A 452 14.72 -18.24 -6.18
C LEU A 452 14.62 -19.70 -6.65
N ASP A 453 13.44 -20.10 -7.13
CA ASP A 453 13.23 -21.44 -7.72
C ASP A 453 14.00 -21.61 -9.02
N SER A 454 14.00 -20.61 -9.89
CA SER A 454 14.72 -20.64 -11.17
C SER A 454 16.24 -20.50 -11.00
N ALA A 455 16.68 -19.68 -10.04
CA ALA A 455 18.09 -19.43 -9.80
C ALA A 455 18.86 -20.65 -9.32
N ARG A 456 18.22 -21.57 -8.57
CA ARG A 456 18.80 -22.81 -8.03
C ARG A 456 20.18 -22.65 -7.36
N GLN A 457 20.46 -21.48 -6.82
CA GLN A 457 21.77 -21.10 -6.26
C GLN A 457 21.63 -20.09 -5.12
N VAL A 458 22.78 -19.71 -4.55
CA VAL A 458 22.90 -18.68 -3.52
C VAL A 458 22.91 -17.32 -4.21
N VAL A 459 22.02 -16.40 -3.81
CA VAL A 459 21.86 -15.07 -4.43
C VAL A 459 21.89 -13.96 -3.40
N SER A 460 22.41 -12.78 -3.79
CA SER A 460 22.34 -11.56 -3.00
C SER A 460 20.98 -10.88 -3.15
N ILE A 461 20.65 -9.94 -2.24
CA ILE A 461 19.44 -9.12 -2.34
C ILE A 461 19.45 -8.31 -3.64
N ASP A 462 20.59 -7.68 -3.95
CA ASP A 462 20.72 -6.82 -5.14
C ASP A 462 20.53 -7.61 -6.45
N ALA A 463 21.05 -8.83 -6.52
CA ALA A 463 20.84 -9.71 -7.67
C ALA A 463 19.37 -10.10 -7.87
N ILE A 464 18.64 -10.33 -6.76
CA ILE A 464 17.20 -10.61 -6.81
C ILE A 464 16.45 -9.34 -7.25
N ALA A 465 16.74 -8.20 -6.64
CA ALA A 465 16.10 -6.91 -6.93
C ALA A 465 16.24 -6.53 -8.41
N GLN A 466 17.46 -6.58 -8.93
CA GLN A 466 17.76 -6.23 -10.32
C GLN A 466 17.05 -7.15 -11.32
N LYS A 467 17.09 -8.44 -11.12
CA LYS A 467 16.49 -9.42 -12.05
C LYS A 467 14.97 -9.49 -11.97
N SER A 468 14.40 -9.33 -10.78
CA SER A 468 12.94 -9.29 -10.61
C SER A 468 12.33 -7.91 -10.87
N LYS A 469 13.15 -6.89 -11.16
CA LYS A 469 12.75 -5.49 -11.33
C LYS A 469 11.98 -4.95 -10.11
N LEU A 470 12.33 -5.43 -8.93
CA LEU A 470 11.78 -5.02 -7.64
C LEU A 470 12.75 -4.11 -6.92
N ASN A 471 12.26 -3.28 -5.99
CA ASN A 471 13.16 -2.53 -5.14
C ASN A 471 13.80 -3.44 -4.06
N THR A 472 14.96 -3.05 -3.58
CA THR A 472 15.76 -3.83 -2.63
C THR A 472 15.01 -4.04 -1.30
N GLU A 473 14.22 -3.06 -0.84
CA GLU A 473 13.45 -3.14 0.41
C GLU A 473 12.34 -4.19 0.34
N ASP A 474 11.67 -4.30 -0.81
CA ASP A 474 10.63 -5.30 -1.05
C ASP A 474 11.20 -6.71 -1.05
N VAL A 475 12.31 -6.89 -1.76
CA VAL A 475 13.03 -8.17 -1.80
C VAL A 475 13.49 -8.58 -0.40
N GLU A 476 14.06 -7.65 0.38
CA GLU A 476 14.50 -7.92 1.74
C GLU A 476 13.35 -8.35 2.65
N ARG A 477 12.21 -7.67 2.55
CA ARG A 477 11.00 -8.00 3.30
C ARG A 477 10.52 -9.42 3.01
N VAL A 478 10.39 -9.77 1.72
CA VAL A 478 9.95 -11.11 1.30
C VAL A 478 10.94 -12.17 1.77
N LEU A 479 12.23 -11.92 1.63
CA LEU A 479 13.26 -12.83 2.10
C LEU A 479 13.21 -13.04 3.61
N ARG A 480 12.98 -11.98 4.40
CA ARG A 480 12.78 -12.10 5.88
C ARG A 480 11.60 -13.01 6.21
N LYS A 481 10.46 -12.86 5.50
CA LYS A 481 9.28 -13.72 5.64
C LYS A 481 9.60 -15.18 5.30
N LEU A 482 10.22 -15.41 4.14
CA LEU A 482 10.60 -16.75 3.66
C LEU A 482 11.66 -17.44 4.55
N VAL A 483 12.56 -16.68 5.15
CA VAL A 483 13.51 -17.19 6.15
C VAL A 483 12.80 -17.59 7.45
N LYS A 484 11.84 -16.78 7.92
CA LYS A 484 11.04 -17.09 9.12
C LYS A 484 10.19 -18.35 8.93
N THR A 485 9.64 -18.57 7.74
CA THR A 485 8.88 -19.79 7.38
C THR A 485 9.76 -20.98 7.00
N LYS A 486 11.09 -20.84 7.09
CA LYS A 486 12.09 -21.87 6.74
C LYS A 486 12.07 -22.31 5.28
N VAL A 487 11.38 -21.59 4.39
CA VAL A 487 11.39 -21.84 2.94
C VAL A 487 12.74 -21.43 2.33
N VAL A 488 13.29 -20.32 2.83
CA VAL A 488 14.59 -19.79 2.42
C VAL A 488 15.57 -19.84 3.58
N LYS A 489 16.82 -20.16 3.28
CA LYS A 489 17.94 -20.05 4.22
C LYS A 489 18.78 -18.84 3.86
N ARG A 490 19.39 -18.22 4.89
CA ARG A 490 20.34 -17.10 4.73
C ARG A 490 21.71 -17.46 5.29
N GLY A 491 22.76 -16.90 4.71
CA GLY A 491 24.12 -16.99 5.21
C GLY A 491 24.85 -15.65 5.05
N ARG A 492 25.96 -15.45 5.75
CA ARG A 492 26.83 -14.27 5.59
C ARG A 492 27.99 -14.60 4.66
N VAL A 493 28.31 -13.67 3.78
CA VAL A 493 29.55 -13.65 3.01
C VAL A 493 30.65 -13.13 3.94
N SER A 494 31.79 -13.84 4.00
CA SER A 494 32.84 -13.54 4.98
C SER A 494 33.52 -12.20 4.80
N ASP A 495 33.54 -11.61 3.60
CA ASP A 495 34.34 -10.44 3.28
C ASP A 495 33.57 -9.11 3.38
N ASN A 496 32.27 -9.06 3.03
CA ASN A 496 31.48 -7.82 2.97
C ASN A 496 30.38 -7.70 4.02
N ARG A 497 30.24 -8.62 4.96
CA ARG A 497 29.12 -8.71 5.91
C ARG A 497 27.71 -8.79 5.27
N GLU A 498 27.62 -8.96 3.95
CA GLU A 498 26.36 -9.07 3.23
C GLU A 498 25.67 -10.41 3.43
N TYR A 499 24.33 -10.40 3.43
CA TYR A 499 23.55 -11.62 3.47
C TYR A 499 23.27 -12.15 2.07
N VAL A 500 23.35 -13.47 1.94
CA VAL A 500 22.96 -14.22 0.74
C VAL A 500 21.88 -15.22 1.09
N TYR A 501 21.03 -15.54 0.12
CA TYR A 501 19.81 -16.31 0.31
C TYR A 501 19.71 -17.46 -0.70
N TRP A 502 19.05 -18.55 -0.31
CA TRP A 502 18.77 -19.70 -1.18
C TRP A 502 17.59 -20.53 -0.65
N LEU A 503 16.88 -21.25 -1.50
CA LEU A 503 15.79 -22.12 -1.09
C LEU A 503 16.30 -23.31 -0.26
N SER A 504 15.61 -23.58 0.84
CA SER A 504 15.98 -24.65 1.78
C SER A 504 16.05 -26.03 1.13
N LYS A 505 15.22 -26.29 0.11
CA LYS A 505 15.16 -27.55 -0.64
C LYS A 505 16.44 -27.87 -1.42
N PHE A 506 17.27 -26.87 -1.75
CA PHE A 506 18.50 -27.10 -2.52
C PHE A 506 19.73 -27.47 -1.66
N GLY A 507 19.64 -27.45 -0.34
CA GLY A 507 20.70 -27.91 0.54
C GLY A 507 22.04 -27.17 0.45
N PHE A 508 22.06 -25.94 -0.10
CA PHE A 508 23.27 -25.12 -0.20
C PHE A 508 23.82 -24.75 1.17
N ASN A 509 25.15 -24.68 1.25
CA ASN A 509 25.85 -24.15 2.42
C ASN A 509 26.68 -22.94 1.98
N PRO A 510 26.31 -21.70 2.36
CA PRO A 510 26.94 -20.47 1.88
C PRO A 510 28.43 -20.41 2.18
N SER A 511 28.86 -20.95 3.32
CA SER A 511 30.29 -21.00 3.66
C SER A 511 31.12 -21.90 2.73
N LYS A 512 30.45 -22.71 1.89
CA LYS A 512 31.09 -23.64 0.95
C LYS A 512 30.92 -23.20 -0.52
N ASN A 513 29.94 -22.35 -0.82
CA ASN A 513 29.46 -22.10 -2.20
C ASN A 513 29.47 -20.62 -2.60
N ILE A 514 30.21 -19.75 -1.89
CA ILE A 514 30.33 -18.36 -2.28
C ILE A 514 31.28 -18.29 -3.46
N VAL A 515 30.72 -17.93 -4.59
CA VAL A 515 31.46 -17.66 -5.82
C VAL A 515 31.13 -16.23 -6.21
N GLY A 516 32.13 -15.40 -6.35
CA GLY A 516 32.01 -14.06 -6.96
C GLY A 516 31.68 -14.20 -8.46
N GLU A 517 32.24 -13.37 -9.30
CA GLU A 517 32.09 -13.53 -10.75
C GLU A 517 32.53 -14.92 -11.20
N VAL A 518 31.67 -15.54 -12.03
CA VAL A 518 31.94 -16.82 -12.66
C VAL A 518 32.32 -16.60 -14.12
N ILE A 519 33.51 -17.01 -14.48
CA ILE A 519 33.96 -16.95 -15.86
C ILE A 519 33.44 -18.21 -16.58
N THR A 520 32.57 -18.04 -17.55
CA THR A 520 32.12 -19.12 -18.42
C THR A 520 32.94 -19.12 -19.71
N ILE A 521 33.41 -20.29 -20.10
CA ILE A 521 34.11 -20.47 -21.36
C ILE A 521 33.10 -21.03 -22.38
N PRO A 522 32.91 -20.38 -23.54
CA PRO A 522 31.96 -20.85 -24.54
C PRO A 522 32.47 -22.15 -25.19
N ALA A 523 31.56 -23.11 -25.38
CA ALA A 523 31.87 -24.32 -26.14
C ALA A 523 32.04 -23.96 -27.63
N ARG A 524 33.14 -24.41 -28.23
CA ARG A 524 33.43 -24.22 -29.65
C ARG A 524 33.35 -25.53 -30.44
N ILE A 525 33.36 -26.65 -29.74
CA ILE A 525 33.33 -28.00 -30.32
C ILE A 525 31.95 -28.58 -30.18
N SER A 526 31.36 -29.00 -31.30
CA SER A 526 30.06 -29.65 -31.33
C SER A 526 30.12 -31.06 -30.75
N GLN A 527 28.94 -31.59 -30.39
CA GLN A 527 28.79 -32.98 -29.95
C GLN A 527 29.34 -33.99 -30.99
N ILE A 528 29.10 -33.71 -32.27
CA ILE A 528 29.55 -34.57 -33.38
C ILE A 528 31.08 -34.62 -33.41
N GLU A 529 31.74 -33.48 -33.30
CA GLU A 529 33.21 -33.41 -33.31
C GLU A 529 33.84 -34.04 -32.06
N ALA A 530 33.22 -33.80 -30.87
CA ALA A 530 33.63 -34.47 -29.64
C ALA A 530 33.51 -35.99 -29.73
N THR A 531 32.40 -36.45 -30.29
CA THR A 531 32.17 -37.90 -30.53
C THR A 531 33.20 -38.49 -31.50
N LYS A 532 33.52 -37.76 -32.58
CA LYS A 532 34.56 -38.19 -33.54
C LYS A 532 35.93 -38.32 -32.88
N ARG A 533 36.32 -37.31 -32.04
CA ARG A 533 37.57 -37.36 -31.27
C ARG A 533 37.60 -38.48 -30.24
N SER A 534 36.47 -38.71 -29.55
CA SER A 534 36.35 -39.83 -28.60
C SER A 534 36.45 -41.19 -29.29
N LYS A 535 35.89 -41.34 -30.48
CA LYS A 535 36.03 -42.58 -31.30
C LYS A 535 37.47 -42.90 -31.66
N SER A 536 38.33 -41.89 -31.87
CA SER A 536 39.75 -42.12 -32.14
C SER A 536 40.51 -42.68 -30.93
N MET A 537 39.94 -42.58 -29.71
CA MET A 537 40.56 -43.03 -28.46
C MET A 537 40.01 -44.38 -27.97
N LEU A 538 39.11 -45.04 -28.72
CA LEU A 538 38.59 -46.34 -28.38
C LEU A 538 39.67 -47.40 -28.58
N GLU A 539 39.75 -48.38 -27.66
CA GLU A 539 40.67 -49.51 -27.78
C GLU A 539 40.41 -50.32 -29.05
N GLY A 540 41.46 -50.48 -29.81
CA GLY A 540 41.46 -51.29 -31.04
C GLY A 540 41.86 -52.79 -30.81
N GLY A 541 41.35 -53.63 -31.61
CA GLY A 541 41.79 -55.04 -31.70
C GLY A 541 42.03 -55.41 -33.15
N PHE A 542 42.55 -56.63 -33.41
CA PHE A 542 42.91 -57.16 -34.76
C PHE A 542 41.76 -57.12 -35.77
N TRP A 543 40.49 -57.14 -35.23
CA TRP A 543 39.23 -57.12 -35.99
C TRP A 543 38.36 -55.91 -35.69
N GLY A 544 38.94 -54.72 -35.38
CA GLY A 544 38.20 -53.49 -35.18
C GLY A 544 38.20 -52.96 -33.72
N LYS A 545 37.34 -51.97 -33.39
CA LYS A 545 37.27 -51.40 -32.06
C LYS A 545 36.57 -52.32 -31.07
N LYS A 546 37.22 -52.62 -29.94
CA LYS A 546 36.68 -53.39 -28.82
C LYS A 546 35.69 -52.66 -27.96
N GLU A 547 35.66 -51.41 -28.11
CA GLU A 547 34.81 -50.47 -27.32
C GLU A 547 33.80 -49.74 -28.19
N GLU A 548 32.70 -49.35 -27.62
CA GLU A 548 31.67 -48.52 -28.26
C GLU A 548 31.25 -47.36 -27.35
N ILE A 549 30.88 -46.20 -27.95
CA ILE A 549 30.27 -45.05 -27.26
C ILE A 549 28.77 -45.28 -27.24
N TYR A 550 28.17 -45.28 -26.06
CA TYR A 550 26.73 -45.49 -25.91
C TYR A 550 25.97 -44.24 -25.46
N ASP A 551 26.67 -43.21 -24.95
CA ASP A 551 26.08 -41.95 -24.54
C ASP A 551 27.09 -40.78 -24.58
N VAL A 552 26.64 -39.56 -24.88
CA VAL A 552 27.48 -38.36 -24.91
C VAL A 552 26.75 -37.21 -24.23
N GLU A 553 27.27 -36.78 -23.11
CA GLU A 553 26.68 -35.72 -22.29
C GLU A 553 27.53 -34.45 -22.32
N PHE A 554 26.85 -33.29 -22.29
CA PHE A 554 27.48 -31.99 -22.08
C PHE A 554 27.38 -31.61 -20.62
N SER A 555 28.46 -31.09 -20.05
CA SER A 555 28.50 -30.60 -18.69
C SER A 555 29.45 -29.41 -18.54
N GLN A 556 29.27 -28.63 -17.49
CA GLN A 556 30.21 -27.59 -17.11
C GLN A 556 30.96 -28.03 -15.85
N LEU A 557 32.28 -28.06 -15.93
CA LEU A 557 33.14 -28.48 -14.83
C LEU A 557 33.59 -27.25 -14.05
N PRO A 558 33.19 -27.07 -12.77
CA PRO A 558 33.59 -25.91 -11.97
C PRO A 558 35.04 -26.05 -11.49
N ILE A 559 35.85 -25.03 -11.78
CA ILE A 559 37.25 -24.92 -11.41
C ILE A 559 37.48 -23.64 -10.60
N TRP A 560 38.05 -23.78 -9.41
CA TRP A 560 38.50 -22.62 -8.63
C TRP A 560 39.79 -22.05 -9.27
N ARG A 561 39.76 -20.75 -9.58
CA ARG A 561 40.92 -19.94 -9.94
C ARG A 561 41.31 -19.13 -8.71
N ILE A 562 42.49 -19.41 -8.14
CA ILE A 562 42.93 -18.80 -6.89
C ILE A 562 44.25 -18.11 -7.12
N THR A 563 44.28 -16.81 -6.84
CA THR A 563 45.54 -16.06 -6.76
C THR A 563 46.08 -16.19 -5.34
N ALA A 564 47.32 -16.63 -5.21
CA ALA A 564 47.93 -16.83 -3.90
C ALA A 564 49.40 -16.39 -3.92
N THR A 565 49.87 -15.93 -2.78
CA THR A 565 51.24 -15.43 -2.60
C THR A 565 52.06 -16.40 -1.78
N ARG A 566 53.29 -16.60 -2.20
CA ARG A 566 54.29 -17.41 -1.46
C ARG A 566 55.43 -16.54 -0.98
N LYS A 567 55.70 -16.57 0.31
CA LYS A 567 56.83 -15.86 0.94
C LYS A 567 58.10 -16.74 0.94
N PHE A 568 59.16 -16.25 0.37
CA PHE A 568 60.47 -16.91 0.37
C PHE A 568 61.40 -16.11 1.28
N ARG A 569 61.96 -16.73 2.30
CA ARG A 569 62.99 -16.15 3.16
C ARG A 569 64.35 -16.35 2.50
N LYS A 570 65.04 -15.31 2.02
CA LYS A 570 66.45 -15.29 1.74
C LYS A 570 67.15 -14.54 2.88
N LEU A 571 68.44 -14.86 3.13
CA LEU A 571 69.22 -14.45 4.31
C LEU A 571 69.01 -13.03 4.86
N LEU A 572 68.60 -12.07 4.01
CA LEU A 572 68.42 -10.66 4.39
C LEU A 572 67.06 -10.05 3.93
N PHE A 573 66.29 -10.74 3.10
CA PHE A 573 65.04 -10.17 2.56
C PHE A 573 63.94 -11.24 2.38
N THR A 574 62.69 -10.86 2.67
CA THR A 574 61.50 -11.69 2.33
C THR A 574 61.02 -11.30 0.94
N LYS A 575 61.13 -12.20 -0.02
CA LYS A 575 60.59 -11.98 -1.40
C LYS A 575 59.24 -12.69 -1.52
N GLU A 576 58.24 -11.97 -1.98
CA GLU A 576 56.90 -12.51 -2.26
C GLU A 576 56.79 -12.82 -3.75
N LYS A 577 56.19 -13.96 -4.07
CA LYS A 577 55.83 -14.35 -5.43
C LYS A 577 54.38 -14.72 -5.50
N THR A 578 53.62 -13.99 -6.31
CA THR A 578 52.21 -14.26 -6.56
C THR A 578 52.05 -15.23 -7.73
N GLY A 579 51.16 -16.19 -7.62
CA GLY A 579 50.85 -17.14 -8.68
C GLY A 579 49.37 -17.50 -8.69
N THR A 580 48.86 -17.96 -9.83
CA THR A 580 47.49 -18.42 -9.99
C THR A 580 47.43 -19.93 -9.99
N TYR A 581 46.51 -20.49 -9.20
CA TYR A 581 46.28 -21.89 -9.03
C TYR A 581 44.88 -22.26 -9.47
N TYR A 582 44.74 -23.37 -10.19
CA TYR A 582 43.47 -23.90 -10.66
C TYR A 582 43.17 -25.22 -9.95
N LEU A 583 42.00 -25.33 -9.30
CA LEU A 583 41.63 -26.55 -8.58
C LEU A 583 40.20 -26.95 -8.91
N SER A 584 40.00 -28.25 -9.13
CA SER A 584 38.66 -28.81 -9.31
C SER A 584 37.78 -28.49 -8.12
N ALA A 585 36.62 -27.90 -8.35
CA ALA A 585 35.63 -27.66 -7.30
C ALA A 585 34.84 -28.94 -6.93
N GLN A 586 35.09 -30.04 -7.64
CA GLN A 586 34.53 -31.36 -7.32
C GLN A 586 35.44 -32.18 -6.42
N THR A 587 36.72 -32.28 -6.77
CA THR A 587 37.68 -33.16 -6.09
C THR A 587 38.77 -32.40 -5.32
N GLY A 588 38.96 -31.09 -5.58
CA GLY A 588 40.07 -30.29 -5.10
C GLY A 588 41.43 -30.74 -5.73
N ALA A 589 41.40 -31.45 -6.84
CA ALA A 589 42.60 -31.79 -7.60
C ALA A 589 43.16 -30.50 -8.26
N LEU A 590 44.50 -30.41 -8.33
CA LEU A 590 45.17 -29.33 -9.03
C LEU A 590 45.05 -29.56 -10.53
N VAL A 591 44.68 -28.49 -11.25
CA VAL A 591 44.47 -28.53 -12.69
C VAL A 591 45.68 -27.89 -13.38
N SER A 592 46.31 -28.64 -14.29
CA SER A 592 47.45 -28.17 -15.06
C SER A 592 47.31 -28.53 -16.54
N LEU A 593 47.99 -27.77 -17.38
CA LEU A 593 48.09 -28.03 -18.81
C LEU A 593 49.40 -28.75 -19.13
N GLU A 594 49.33 -29.99 -19.60
CA GLU A 594 50.49 -30.78 -19.98
C GLU A 594 50.36 -31.22 -21.45
N LYS A 595 51.29 -30.77 -22.29
CA LYS A 595 51.28 -30.97 -23.75
C LYS A 595 49.91 -30.63 -24.36
N LYS A 596 49.14 -31.56 -24.79
CA LYS A 596 47.77 -31.42 -25.38
C LYS A 596 46.65 -31.87 -24.45
N ARG A 597 46.90 -32.02 -23.13
CA ARG A 597 45.93 -32.59 -22.17
C ARG A 597 45.73 -31.65 -20.99
N ILE A 598 44.52 -31.62 -20.47
CA ILE A 598 44.20 -31.01 -19.18
C ILE A 598 44.29 -32.12 -18.14
N VAL A 599 45.21 -31.97 -17.17
CA VAL A 599 45.54 -33.00 -16.19
C VAL A 599 45.09 -32.57 -14.79
N PHE A 600 44.35 -33.42 -14.11
CA PHE A 600 43.90 -33.26 -12.73
C PHE A 600 44.76 -34.12 -11.78
N LYS A 601 45.69 -33.47 -11.08
CA LYS A 601 46.64 -34.16 -10.18
C LYS A 601 46.22 -34.02 -8.71
N LYS A 602 46.33 -35.10 -7.94
CA LYS A 602 46.33 -35.00 -6.50
C LYS A 602 47.54 -34.17 -6.08
N VAL A 603 47.31 -33.09 -5.30
CA VAL A 603 48.42 -32.25 -4.77
C VAL A 603 49.15 -33.05 -3.70
N VAL A 604 50.36 -33.51 -4.02
CA VAL A 604 51.12 -34.42 -3.15
C VAL A 604 52.42 -33.82 -2.64
N THR A 605 53.02 -32.80 -3.32
CA THR A 605 54.38 -32.34 -2.95
C THR A 605 54.61 -30.84 -3.04
N LYS A 606 55.45 -30.32 -2.12
CA LYS A 606 56.02 -29.00 -2.19
C LYS A 606 57.07 -28.93 -3.28
N GLY A 607 56.82 -28.28 -4.40
CA GLY A 607 57.89 -28.04 -5.38
C GLY A 607 57.57 -28.11 -6.86
N GLU A 608 56.39 -28.59 -7.26
CA GLU A 608 56.03 -28.62 -8.69
C GLU A 608 55.76 -27.22 -9.27
N LYS A 609 56.47 -26.88 -10.36
CA LYS A 609 56.17 -25.70 -11.19
C LYS A 609 54.88 -25.94 -11.96
N LEU A 610 53.84 -25.22 -11.58
CA LEU A 610 52.54 -25.29 -12.22
C LEU A 610 52.50 -24.35 -13.43
N LYS A 611 52.15 -24.87 -14.59
CA LYS A 611 51.79 -24.10 -15.77
C LYS A 611 50.30 -23.75 -15.72
N GLY A 612 49.94 -22.53 -15.94
CA GLY A 612 48.56 -22.08 -15.93
C GLY A 612 47.68 -22.77 -16.96
N LEU A 613 46.40 -22.90 -16.67
CA LEU A 613 45.43 -23.59 -17.56
C LEU A 613 45.18 -22.77 -18.83
N HIS A 614 45.19 -21.46 -18.68
CA HIS A 614 44.98 -20.47 -19.75
C HIS A 614 45.73 -19.17 -19.40
N ASP A 615 47.02 -19.13 -19.69
CA ASP A 615 47.78 -17.88 -19.66
C ASP A 615 47.65 -17.21 -21.04
N GLY A 616 46.46 -16.79 -21.43
CA GLY A 616 46.56 -16.16 -22.55
C GLY A 616 45.57 -15.69 -23.54
N LYS A 617 46.08 -15.17 -24.56
CA LYS A 617 45.55 -14.21 -25.52
C LYS A 617 44.40 -14.69 -26.42
N ASP A 618 43.99 -15.97 -26.34
CA ASP A 618 43.17 -16.59 -27.40
C ASP A 618 41.77 -17.08 -26.93
N MET A 619 41.35 -16.80 -25.73
CA MET A 619 40.00 -17.20 -25.26
C MET A 619 39.13 -16.02 -24.90
N ALA A 620 37.98 -15.90 -25.54
CA ALA A 620 36.92 -15.00 -25.13
C ALA A 620 36.32 -15.53 -23.81
N PHE A 621 36.58 -14.81 -22.73
CA PHE A 621 35.94 -15.05 -21.43
C PHE A 621 34.66 -14.24 -21.36
N ILE A 622 33.56 -14.87 -20.98
CA ILE A 622 32.32 -14.20 -20.66
C ILE A 622 32.21 -14.23 -19.14
N SER A 623 32.36 -13.07 -18.50
CA SER A 623 32.05 -12.93 -17.07
C SER A 623 30.53 -12.95 -16.91
N LYS A 624 30.03 -13.84 -16.11
CA LYS A 624 28.61 -13.97 -15.79
C LYS A 624 28.45 -14.02 -14.28
N LEU A 625 27.36 -13.45 -13.78
CA LEU A 625 26.92 -13.74 -12.42
C LEU A 625 26.53 -15.22 -12.35
N PRO A 626 26.72 -15.90 -11.20
CA PRO A 626 26.30 -17.29 -11.05
C PRO A 626 24.84 -17.53 -11.40
N SER A 627 23.97 -16.51 -11.24
CA SER A 627 22.55 -16.51 -11.62
C SER A 627 22.29 -16.57 -13.13
N GLU A 628 23.28 -16.27 -13.95
CA GLU A 628 23.18 -16.22 -15.41
C GLU A 628 23.64 -17.50 -16.08
N VAL A 629 24.10 -18.45 -15.27
CA VAL A 629 24.59 -19.75 -15.78
C VAL A 629 23.51 -20.79 -15.67
N GLU A 630 22.98 -21.23 -16.78
CA GLU A 630 22.04 -22.35 -16.83
C GLU A 630 22.69 -23.62 -16.28
N ASN A 631 21.97 -24.33 -15.42
CA ASN A 631 22.44 -25.58 -14.83
C ASN A 631 23.80 -25.52 -14.11
N PHE A 632 23.98 -24.49 -13.26
CA PHE A 632 25.19 -24.31 -12.47
C PHE A 632 25.58 -25.59 -11.70
N PRO A 633 26.80 -26.11 -11.91
CA PRO A 633 27.17 -27.39 -11.37
C PRO A 633 27.34 -27.40 -9.86
N LYS A 634 26.97 -28.50 -9.21
CA LYS A 634 27.10 -28.68 -7.76
C LYS A 634 28.57 -28.64 -7.33
N ILE A 635 28.92 -27.73 -6.42
CA ILE A 635 30.27 -27.62 -5.88
C ILE A 635 30.41 -28.53 -4.66
N LYS A 636 31.32 -29.51 -4.72
CA LYS A 636 31.62 -30.42 -3.61
C LYS A 636 32.74 -29.90 -2.70
N MET A 637 33.67 -29.12 -3.25
CA MET A 637 34.81 -28.54 -2.54
C MET A 637 34.71 -27.03 -2.45
N GLY A 638 34.17 -26.53 -1.36
CA GLY A 638 34.07 -25.09 -1.10
C GLY A 638 35.41 -24.40 -0.88
N ILE A 639 35.44 -23.06 -1.12
CA ILE A 639 36.63 -22.22 -1.10
C ILE A 639 37.48 -22.36 0.17
N LYS A 640 36.87 -22.40 1.37
CA LYS A 640 37.59 -22.56 2.65
C LYS A 640 38.38 -23.87 2.74
N ARG A 641 37.84 -24.95 2.15
CA ARG A 641 38.52 -26.24 2.11
C ARG A 641 39.68 -26.24 1.13
N ILE A 642 39.50 -25.57 0.01
CA ILE A 642 40.53 -25.34 -0.98
C ILE A 642 41.65 -24.46 -0.43
N TYR A 643 41.35 -23.36 0.24
CA TYR A 643 42.34 -22.51 0.89
C TYR A 643 43.19 -23.30 1.93
N ARG A 644 42.55 -24.06 2.81
CA ARG A 644 43.25 -24.92 3.76
C ARG A 644 44.16 -25.94 3.07
N LYS A 645 43.71 -26.48 1.93
CA LYS A 645 44.49 -27.41 1.15
C LYS A 645 45.72 -26.73 0.53
N LEU A 646 45.57 -25.54 -0.05
CA LEU A 646 46.68 -24.77 -0.63
C LEU A 646 47.73 -24.37 0.43
N ILE A 647 47.30 -23.87 1.56
CA ILE A 647 48.17 -23.48 2.67
C ILE A 647 48.96 -24.71 3.16
N ARG A 648 48.29 -25.81 3.43
CA ARG A 648 48.93 -27.02 3.99
C ARG A 648 49.88 -27.74 3.00
N THR A 649 49.48 -27.78 1.72
CA THR A 649 50.25 -28.58 0.72
C THR A 649 51.31 -27.79 -0.02
N LEU A 650 51.02 -26.53 -0.34
CA LEU A 650 51.93 -25.67 -1.11
C LEU A 650 52.58 -24.55 -0.32
N GLY A 651 52.12 -24.30 0.90
CA GLY A 651 52.64 -23.21 1.75
C GLY A 651 52.38 -21.82 1.12
N VAL A 652 51.25 -21.62 0.47
CA VAL A 652 50.86 -20.35 -0.15
C VAL A 652 49.71 -19.72 0.57
N GLU A 653 49.66 -18.39 0.64
CA GLU A 653 48.59 -17.62 1.24
C GLU A 653 47.63 -17.16 0.14
N PRO A 654 46.38 -17.60 0.14
CA PRO A 654 45.37 -17.14 -0.86
C PRO A 654 45.04 -15.67 -0.70
N VAL A 655 45.04 -14.93 -1.82
CA VAL A 655 44.73 -13.50 -1.88
C VAL A 655 43.32 -13.27 -2.46
N SER A 656 43.00 -13.95 -3.54
CA SER A 656 41.69 -13.83 -4.19
C SER A 656 41.26 -15.16 -4.82
N ALA A 657 39.96 -15.31 -5.03
CA ALA A 657 39.40 -16.48 -5.71
C ALA A 657 38.26 -16.08 -6.66
N GLY A 658 38.25 -16.73 -7.81
CA GLY A 658 37.16 -16.71 -8.77
C GLY A 658 36.82 -18.14 -9.20
N MET A 659 35.77 -18.31 -9.99
CA MET A 659 35.40 -19.60 -10.55
C MET A 659 35.40 -19.55 -12.08
N ILE A 660 35.87 -20.62 -12.68
CA ILE A 660 35.80 -20.86 -14.13
C ILE A 660 34.91 -22.09 -14.36
N LEU A 661 33.97 -21.98 -15.26
CA LEU A 661 33.20 -23.11 -15.77
C LEU A 661 33.81 -23.59 -17.09
N LEU A 662 34.42 -24.76 -17.05
CA LEU A 662 35.00 -25.39 -18.23
C LEU A 662 33.93 -26.23 -18.91
N PRO A 663 33.56 -25.93 -20.17
CA PRO A 663 32.59 -26.76 -20.91
C PRO A 663 33.23 -28.09 -21.31
N VAL A 664 32.55 -29.20 -21.03
CA VAL A 664 33.10 -30.52 -21.22
C VAL A 664 32.07 -31.45 -21.90
N TRP A 665 32.51 -32.11 -22.98
CA TRP A 665 31.80 -33.25 -23.54
C TRP A 665 32.32 -34.54 -22.92
N THR A 666 31.45 -35.35 -22.37
CA THR A 666 31.78 -36.65 -21.78
C THR A 666 31.13 -37.77 -22.57
N SER A 667 31.94 -38.59 -23.27
CA SER A 667 31.52 -39.78 -23.97
C SER A 667 31.61 -40.98 -23.03
N LYS A 668 30.47 -41.60 -22.76
CA LYS A 668 30.39 -42.87 -21.99
C LYS A 668 30.68 -44.04 -22.91
N VAL A 669 31.67 -44.83 -22.55
CA VAL A 669 32.21 -45.94 -23.36
C VAL A 669 32.03 -47.24 -22.60
N ARG A 670 31.66 -48.31 -23.31
CA ARG A 670 31.64 -49.68 -22.77
C ARG A 670 32.41 -50.64 -23.66
N HIS A 671 33.04 -51.61 -23.05
CA HIS A 671 33.73 -52.69 -23.77
C HIS A 671 32.71 -53.75 -24.25
N LYS A 672 32.75 -54.12 -25.54
CA LYS A 672 31.70 -54.90 -26.17
C LYS A 672 31.57 -56.34 -25.59
N LYS A 673 32.67 -56.96 -25.10
CA LYS A 673 32.63 -58.24 -24.49
C LYS A 673 32.51 -58.29 -22.99
N THR A 674 33.29 -57.45 -22.28
CA THR A 674 33.33 -57.43 -20.80
C THR A 674 32.31 -56.52 -20.17
N LEU A 675 31.63 -55.66 -20.94
CA LEU A 675 30.71 -54.62 -20.50
C LEU A 675 31.34 -53.59 -19.53
N ALA A 676 32.65 -53.59 -19.37
CA ALA A 676 33.38 -52.64 -18.55
C ALA A 676 33.14 -51.21 -19.08
N LYS A 677 32.86 -50.26 -18.17
CA LYS A 677 32.48 -48.88 -18.50
C LYS A 677 33.60 -47.91 -18.12
N ARG A 678 33.88 -46.96 -19.01
CA ARG A 678 34.75 -45.81 -18.76
C ARG A 678 34.19 -44.56 -19.42
N ALA A 679 34.76 -43.38 -19.09
CA ALA A 679 34.39 -42.11 -19.71
C ALA A 679 35.61 -41.48 -20.40
N ILE A 680 35.37 -40.79 -21.51
CA ILE A 680 36.34 -39.96 -22.21
C ILE A 680 35.78 -38.53 -22.16
N SER A 681 36.49 -37.62 -21.50
CA SER A 681 36.08 -36.25 -21.39
C SER A 681 36.97 -35.31 -22.20
N ILE A 682 36.33 -34.39 -22.93
CA ILE A 682 37.01 -33.48 -23.87
C ILE A 682 36.55 -32.05 -23.52
N ASP A 683 37.51 -31.13 -23.34
CA ASP A 683 37.24 -29.69 -23.23
C ASP A 683 36.54 -29.20 -24.51
N ALA A 684 35.32 -28.75 -24.37
CA ALA A 684 34.50 -28.30 -25.49
C ALA A 684 34.96 -26.93 -26.07
N ALA A 685 35.83 -26.22 -25.40
CA ALA A 685 36.40 -24.98 -25.89
C ALA A 685 37.63 -25.19 -26.78
N THR A 686 38.50 -26.14 -26.41
CA THR A 686 39.79 -26.34 -27.08
C THR A 686 39.97 -27.72 -27.73
N GLY A 687 39.10 -28.66 -27.42
CA GLY A 687 39.22 -30.06 -27.88
C GLY A 687 40.29 -30.87 -27.16
N ARG A 688 40.85 -30.41 -26.08
CA ARG A 688 41.83 -31.08 -25.26
C ARG A 688 41.20 -32.20 -24.41
N ILE A 689 41.92 -33.27 -24.22
CA ILE A 689 41.45 -34.39 -23.40
C ILE A 689 41.64 -34.08 -21.93
N LEU A 690 40.63 -34.36 -21.10
CA LEU A 690 40.75 -34.32 -19.65
C LEU A 690 41.22 -35.67 -19.12
N THR A 691 42.23 -35.66 -18.25
CA THR A 691 42.76 -36.87 -17.60
C THR A 691 42.99 -36.67 -16.13
N GLY A 692 42.83 -37.68 -15.31
CA GLY A 692 43.03 -37.66 -13.86
C GLY A 692 41.73 -37.61 -13.07
N HIS A 693 41.80 -37.11 -11.84
CA HIS A 693 40.67 -37.06 -10.90
C HIS A 693 39.96 -35.71 -11.01
N PHE A 694 38.93 -35.56 -11.82
CA PHE A 694 38.14 -34.35 -11.98
C PHE A 694 36.72 -34.45 -11.44
#